data_18ca3258bcb9daac7bb01fb77738e733
#
_entry.id   18ca3258bcb9daac7bb01fb77738e733
#
_cell.length_a   1.000
_cell.length_b   1.000
_cell.length_c   1.000
_cell.angle_alpha   90.00
_cell.angle_beta   90.00
_cell.angle_gamma   90.00
#
_symmetry.space_group_name_H-M   'P 1'
#
loop_
_entity.id
_entity.type
_entity.pdbx_description
1 polymer ?
#
loop_
_entity_poly.entity_id
_entity_poly.type
_entity_poly.pdbx_seq_one_letter_code
_entity_poly.pdbx_strand_id
1 'polypeptide(L)'
;MSNGTGGQSPAAVDQAFQLLQQDFQPHNISFLWDQTTDYIDNDSYYNNAGSYIFSVNNNTDGIDIYLFHDGGSEGGLANGVGTSSEFFVSGSFWNPPFNSLITSHVISHEMGHVIFLWHTFHGGECPELVNGSNADICGDLVTDTPADPNIQFNVNLSNCTWTGSGTDANGDSYNPDELNIMAYTNPECMDYFTPLQGERMRNAIDALPFLQDCVVSNCPNCNDAQVVDLMIKDSHLDFGVEPNNVTQYMWTSDDIWVRHQGDQGVVHLNPEYHPTNPNYVYVRVINRSCIASSGLDELKVYWAKAATALSWDFHWTGNSFPGNGPLYGDVIDSLLIPSLGPGEEAILELPWLIPNPTDYNGINAEPWHFCLLARIVSVDDPMTSAETTDLNGNVRENNNIAWKNVTVVDLQANFGNGGVVGVYNPFDATKEFKIVFEPDQDEIGTELFKVAEIRFTLDGRLLEAWQLGGSNLTNIKRTTETEFLITGPRASLDNLVLRAEDVGTLNLKVHFLTRKTFDKPRFRYHVVQRTMEGDKIIGGETYDIRKKERSFFAAEAGSELEALLNEPITIVAEDINEAAIYNWYNSAGNLICVGRELSIATAVAEIYRLEVISTIDGFKDYSEVEISMRPSSIDLLSPNPSDDRVSVAYTLNNVSSAYLMVMSYQGGGESTYNYVLDMGASTIDIDLEGYPTGYYTVALVCDGVIIDAQVLSKL
;
A
#
# COMPACT_ATOMS: atom_id res chain seq x y z
N MET A 1 -45.26 -3.21 10.99
CA MET A 1 -46.55 -2.80 11.59
C MET A 1 -47.49 -3.99 11.62
N SER A 2 -48.49 -3.97 12.50
CA SER A 2 -49.47 -5.08 12.63
C SER A 2 -50.34 -5.35 11.40
N ASN A 3 -50.23 -4.51 10.39
CA ASN A 3 -50.94 -4.69 9.10
C ASN A 3 -50.02 -5.27 8.00
N GLY A 4 -48.82 -5.74 8.33
CA GLY A 4 -47.88 -6.33 7.41
C GLY A 4 -47.15 -5.32 6.51
N THR A 5 -47.11 -4.03 6.88
CA THR A 5 -46.40 -2.99 6.09
C THR A 5 -45.30 -2.34 6.90
N GLY A 6 -44.31 -1.76 6.22
CA GLY A 6 -43.31 -0.88 6.80
C GLY A 6 -42.02 -1.56 7.28
N GLY A 7 -41.76 -2.83 6.98
CA GLY A 7 -40.46 -3.49 7.21
C GLY A 7 -39.38 -3.00 6.23
N GLN A 8 -38.20 -3.52 6.37
CA GLN A 8 -37.11 -3.29 5.43
C GLN A 8 -37.45 -3.83 4.04
N SER A 9 -36.97 -3.20 2.99
CA SER A 9 -37.16 -3.70 1.64
C SER A 9 -36.29 -4.95 1.39
N PRO A 10 -36.74 -5.90 0.55
CA PRO A 10 -35.89 -7.04 0.17
C PRO A 10 -34.54 -6.62 -0.34
N ALA A 11 -34.45 -5.55 -1.15
CA ALA A 11 -33.19 -5.03 -1.65
C ALA A 11 -32.24 -4.50 -0.55
N ALA A 12 -32.80 -3.92 0.53
CA ALA A 12 -31.98 -3.48 1.67
C ALA A 12 -31.47 -4.69 2.49
N VAL A 13 -32.29 -5.73 2.61
CA VAL A 13 -31.89 -6.98 3.28
C VAL A 13 -30.79 -7.70 2.49
N ASP A 14 -30.95 -7.81 1.16
CA ASP A 14 -29.93 -8.38 0.27
C ASP A 14 -28.62 -7.60 0.35
N GLN A 15 -28.67 -6.28 0.33
CA GLN A 15 -27.49 -5.43 0.44
C GLN A 15 -26.79 -5.58 1.80
N ALA A 16 -27.56 -5.66 2.89
CA ALA A 16 -27.04 -5.88 4.23
C ALA A 16 -26.32 -7.23 4.34
N PHE A 17 -26.89 -8.28 3.76
CA PHE A 17 -26.29 -9.60 3.74
C PHE A 17 -25.00 -9.63 2.88
N GLN A 18 -24.99 -8.98 1.72
CA GLN A 18 -23.82 -8.87 0.89
C GLN A 18 -22.67 -8.15 1.61
N LEU A 19 -22.98 -7.06 2.32
CA LEU A 19 -22.00 -6.33 3.11
C LEU A 19 -21.42 -7.19 4.24
N LEU A 20 -22.29 -7.91 4.96
CA LEU A 20 -21.87 -8.87 5.98
C LEU A 20 -20.93 -9.94 5.40
N GLN A 21 -21.25 -10.51 4.26
CA GLN A 21 -20.38 -11.45 3.57
C GLN A 21 -19.02 -10.83 3.21
N GLN A 22 -19.04 -9.63 2.67
CA GLN A 22 -17.84 -8.90 2.24
C GLN A 22 -16.87 -8.67 3.41
N ASP A 23 -17.36 -8.27 4.59
CA ASP A 23 -16.53 -7.92 5.73
C ASP A 23 -15.89 -9.15 6.40
N PHE A 24 -16.57 -10.31 6.39
CA PHE A 24 -16.05 -11.53 7.05
C PHE A 24 -15.29 -12.46 6.13
N GLN A 25 -15.46 -12.32 4.83
CA GLN A 25 -14.82 -13.15 3.82
C GLN A 25 -13.28 -13.10 3.86
N PRO A 26 -12.60 -11.95 4.08
CA PRO A 26 -11.15 -11.90 4.25
C PRO A 26 -10.64 -12.75 5.41
N HIS A 27 -11.54 -13.08 6.34
CA HIS A 27 -11.23 -13.87 7.54
C HIS A 27 -11.64 -15.34 7.42
N ASN A 28 -11.99 -15.82 6.22
CA ASN A 28 -12.47 -17.18 5.94
C ASN A 28 -13.73 -17.55 6.75
N ILE A 29 -14.62 -16.58 6.93
CA ILE A 29 -15.94 -16.77 7.55
C ILE A 29 -16.99 -16.41 6.50
N SER A 30 -17.93 -17.32 6.25
CA SER A 30 -19.01 -17.13 5.29
C SER A 30 -20.35 -17.42 5.96
N PHE A 31 -21.37 -16.69 5.58
CA PHE A 31 -22.72 -16.87 6.10
C PHE A 31 -23.61 -17.46 5.01
N LEU A 32 -24.54 -18.30 5.44
CA LEU A 32 -25.58 -18.85 4.58
C LEU A 32 -26.91 -18.23 4.96
N TRP A 33 -27.67 -17.81 3.97
CA TRP A 33 -29.04 -17.35 4.11
C TRP A 33 -29.86 -17.95 2.97
N ASP A 34 -30.96 -18.60 3.30
CA ASP A 34 -31.89 -19.23 2.35
C ASP A 34 -32.81 -18.24 1.62
N GLN A 35 -32.52 -16.92 1.78
CA GLN A 35 -33.33 -15.81 1.26
C GLN A 35 -34.75 -15.74 1.84
N THR A 36 -35.01 -16.45 2.91
CA THR A 36 -36.29 -16.33 3.63
C THR A 36 -36.17 -15.24 4.69
N THR A 37 -37.17 -14.37 4.74
CA THR A 37 -37.30 -13.30 5.74
C THR A 37 -38.57 -13.47 6.54
N ASP A 38 -38.44 -13.62 7.85
CA ASP A 38 -39.57 -13.64 8.78
C ASP A 38 -39.98 -12.20 9.11
N TYR A 39 -41.30 -11.92 8.94
CA TYR A 39 -41.84 -10.62 9.26
C TYR A 39 -42.56 -10.63 10.60
N ILE A 40 -42.10 -9.76 11.51
CA ILE A 40 -42.75 -9.58 12.83
C ILE A 40 -43.77 -8.45 12.76
N ASP A 41 -45.03 -8.79 12.58
CA ASP A 41 -46.14 -7.85 12.44
C ASP A 41 -46.58 -7.26 13.79
N ASN A 42 -45.86 -6.26 14.28
CA ASN A 42 -46.11 -5.65 15.60
C ASN A 42 -45.85 -4.13 15.57
N ASP A 43 -46.83 -3.31 15.90
CA ASP A 43 -46.72 -1.85 15.90
C ASP A 43 -45.79 -1.32 17.00
N SER A 44 -45.68 -2.01 18.14
CA SER A 44 -44.74 -1.64 19.19
C SER A 44 -43.28 -1.81 18.77
N TYR A 45 -42.99 -2.95 18.14
CA TYR A 45 -41.62 -3.26 17.68
C TYR A 45 -41.21 -2.40 16.48
N TYR A 46 -42.18 -2.00 15.65
CA TYR A 46 -41.92 -1.18 14.47
C TYR A 46 -41.20 0.15 14.80
N ASN A 47 -41.57 0.80 15.91
CA ASN A 47 -41.09 2.12 16.26
C ASN A 47 -40.02 2.13 17.39
N ASN A 48 -39.75 0.98 17.98
CA ASN A 48 -38.82 0.88 19.11
C ASN A 48 -37.89 -0.32 18.93
N ALA A 49 -36.65 -0.09 18.49
CA ALA A 49 -35.60 -1.09 18.55
C ALA A 49 -35.18 -1.36 20.01
N GLY A 50 -34.92 -2.62 20.35
CA GLY A 50 -34.46 -2.96 21.71
C GLY A 50 -34.37 -4.46 21.95
N SER A 51 -33.62 -4.84 23.00
CA SER A 51 -33.25 -6.23 23.34
C SER A 51 -34.42 -7.18 23.63
N TYR A 52 -35.63 -6.66 23.87
CA TYR A 52 -36.82 -7.47 24.03
C TYR A 52 -37.18 -8.32 22.80
N ILE A 53 -36.62 -7.96 21.63
CA ILE A 53 -36.84 -8.70 20.38
C ILE A 53 -36.16 -10.08 20.40
N PHE A 54 -35.08 -10.25 21.14
CA PHE A 54 -34.29 -11.47 21.18
C PHE A 54 -35.04 -12.73 21.67
N SER A 55 -36.25 -12.59 22.20
CA SER A 55 -37.15 -13.68 22.55
C SER A 55 -38.26 -13.92 21.53
N VAL A 56 -38.29 -13.22 20.41
CA VAL A 56 -39.34 -13.28 19.41
C VAL A 56 -38.83 -14.01 18.18
N ASN A 57 -39.46 -15.11 17.79
CA ASN A 57 -39.05 -15.96 16.66
C ASN A 57 -37.59 -16.37 16.69
N ASN A 58 -37.07 -16.57 17.89
CA ASN A 58 -35.64 -16.96 18.06
C ASN A 58 -35.41 -18.40 17.63
N ASN A 59 -34.40 -18.64 16.82
CA ASN A 59 -33.95 -19.93 16.34
C ASN A 59 -32.73 -20.41 17.13
N THR A 60 -32.46 -21.71 17.16
CA THR A 60 -31.32 -22.27 17.89
C THR A 60 -30.30 -22.93 16.99
N ASP A 61 -30.53 -22.93 15.68
CA ASP A 61 -29.70 -23.56 14.65
C ASP A 61 -29.16 -22.53 13.64
N GLY A 62 -29.16 -21.26 14.03
CA GLY A 62 -28.67 -20.17 13.22
C GLY A 62 -28.43 -18.90 14.04
N ILE A 63 -27.99 -17.85 13.38
CA ILE A 63 -27.84 -16.51 13.95
C ILE A 63 -29.05 -15.67 13.56
N ASP A 64 -29.80 -15.20 14.55
CA ASP A 64 -30.97 -14.35 14.34
C ASP A 64 -30.56 -12.89 14.18
N ILE A 65 -30.87 -12.30 13.02
CA ILE A 65 -30.60 -10.91 12.68
C ILE A 65 -31.94 -10.15 12.59
N TYR A 66 -32.20 -9.27 13.56
CA TYR A 66 -33.42 -8.47 13.58
C TYR A 66 -33.17 -7.09 12.94
N LEU A 67 -33.89 -6.79 11.87
CA LEU A 67 -33.74 -5.55 11.11
C LEU A 67 -34.95 -4.63 11.38
N PHE A 68 -34.75 -3.61 12.20
CA PHE A 68 -35.80 -2.65 12.50
C PHE A 68 -35.99 -1.62 11.37
N HIS A 69 -37.20 -1.13 11.19
CA HIS A 69 -37.50 -0.08 10.22
C HIS A 69 -36.85 1.24 10.60
N ASP A 70 -37.00 1.62 11.86
CA ASP A 70 -36.47 2.87 12.41
C ASP A 70 -35.80 2.62 13.75
N GLY A 71 -34.97 3.54 14.20
CA GLY A 71 -34.17 3.36 15.39
C GLY A 71 -34.74 3.95 16.64
N GLY A 72 -34.34 3.34 17.77
CA GLY A 72 -34.44 3.92 19.08
C GLY A 72 -33.17 4.75 19.43
N SER A 73 -32.67 4.59 20.62
CA SER A 73 -31.42 5.23 21.10
C SER A 73 -30.14 4.49 20.67
N GLU A 74 -30.26 3.34 20.01
CA GLU A 74 -29.13 2.44 19.68
C GLU A 74 -29.12 2.13 18.19
N GLY A 75 -27.93 2.13 17.56
CA GLY A 75 -27.73 1.81 16.16
C GLY A 75 -27.84 0.32 15.87
N GLY A 76 -27.34 -0.49 16.79
CA GLY A 76 -27.41 -1.94 16.84
C GLY A 76 -27.17 -2.41 18.26
N LEU A 77 -27.40 -3.70 18.52
CA LEU A 77 -27.09 -4.35 19.79
C LEU A 77 -27.01 -5.87 19.59
N ALA A 78 -25.89 -6.47 19.95
CA ALA A 78 -25.77 -7.92 20.12
C ALA A 78 -26.21 -8.32 21.54
N ASN A 79 -26.75 -9.52 21.70
CA ASN A 79 -27.16 -10.06 23.01
C ASN A 79 -25.94 -10.58 23.79
N GLY A 80 -24.96 -9.71 24.00
CA GLY A 80 -23.67 -9.99 24.65
C GLY A 80 -22.54 -10.32 23.65
N VAL A 81 -21.35 -10.50 24.18
CA VAL A 81 -20.15 -10.77 23.40
C VAL A 81 -19.80 -12.25 23.51
N GLY A 82 -19.97 -13.01 22.43
CA GLY A 82 -19.72 -14.46 22.40
C GLY A 82 -20.59 -15.27 23.36
N THR A 83 -21.81 -14.83 23.63
CA THR A 83 -22.71 -15.45 24.62
C THR A 83 -24.04 -15.92 24.04
N SER A 84 -24.42 -15.44 22.88
CA SER A 84 -25.67 -15.80 22.21
C SER A 84 -25.61 -15.49 20.70
N SER A 85 -26.56 -16.05 19.94
CA SER A 85 -26.60 -16.04 18.48
C SER A 85 -27.56 -14.97 17.91
N GLU A 86 -27.92 -13.95 18.67
CA GLU A 86 -28.87 -12.96 18.21
C GLU A 86 -28.34 -11.53 18.33
N PHE A 87 -28.71 -10.67 17.36
CA PHE A 87 -28.49 -9.24 17.41
C PHE A 87 -29.53 -8.48 16.58
N PHE A 88 -29.64 -7.19 16.80
CA PHE A 88 -30.44 -6.31 15.95
C PHE A 88 -29.65 -5.16 15.36
N VAL A 89 -30.13 -4.62 14.23
CA VAL A 89 -29.69 -3.37 13.65
C VAL A 89 -30.90 -2.47 13.41
N SER A 90 -30.76 -1.19 13.77
CA SER A 90 -31.78 -0.16 13.56
C SER A 90 -31.74 0.39 12.14
N GLY A 91 -32.88 0.80 11.60
CA GLY A 91 -32.95 1.44 10.29
C GLY A 91 -32.36 2.84 10.26
N SER A 92 -32.42 3.55 11.39
CA SER A 92 -31.80 4.87 11.56
C SER A 92 -31.40 5.09 13.01
N PHE A 93 -30.34 5.88 13.20
CA PHE A 93 -29.81 6.26 14.49
C PHE A 93 -29.35 7.72 14.39
N TRP A 94 -29.96 8.65 15.12
CA TRP A 94 -29.69 10.08 15.10
C TRP A 94 -30.38 10.91 13.99
N ASN A 95 -30.57 12.18 14.30
CA ASN A 95 -31.07 13.19 13.38
C ASN A 95 -30.05 14.34 13.24
N PRO A 96 -29.43 14.58 12.07
CA PRO A 96 -29.81 14.08 10.75
C PRO A 96 -29.43 12.60 10.56
N PRO A 97 -30.27 11.85 9.89
CA PRO A 97 -30.07 10.41 9.74
C PRO A 97 -28.77 10.13 8.98
N PHE A 98 -27.94 9.23 9.52
CA PHE A 98 -27.14 8.38 8.67
C PHE A 98 -28.10 7.63 7.75
N ASN A 99 -27.83 7.59 6.46
CA ASN A 99 -28.59 6.78 5.53
C ASN A 99 -28.56 5.33 6.03
N SER A 100 -29.66 4.68 6.12
CA SER A 100 -29.91 3.37 6.68
C SER A 100 -28.71 2.62 7.30
N LEU A 101 -28.68 2.45 8.61
CA LEU A 101 -27.62 1.67 9.29
C LEU A 101 -27.62 0.20 8.88
N ILE A 102 -28.75 -0.32 8.40
CA ILE A 102 -28.90 -1.69 7.92
C ILE A 102 -27.96 -2.00 6.75
N THR A 103 -27.71 -1.02 5.88
CA THR A 103 -26.80 -1.13 4.75
C THR A 103 -25.44 -0.48 5.04
N SER A 104 -25.03 -0.45 6.29
CA SER A 104 -23.70 -0.01 6.75
C SER A 104 -22.99 -1.13 7.52
N HIS A 105 -21.71 -0.97 7.81
CA HIS A 105 -20.90 -1.94 8.56
C HIS A 105 -21.36 -2.15 10.03
N VAL A 106 -22.40 -1.46 10.49
CA VAL A 106 -22.99 -1.73 11.82
C VAL A 106 -23.52 -3.17 11.90
N ILE A 107 -24.03 -3.75 10.81
CA ILE A 107 -24.43 -5.18 10.81
C ILE A 107 -23.22 -6.08 11.11
N SER A 108 -22.08 -5.76 10.56
CA SER A 108 -20.82 -6.51 10.77
C SER A 108 -20.24 -6.25 12.15
N HIS A 109 -20.40 -5.05 12.70
CA HIS A 109 -20.05 -4.71 14.08
C HIS A 109 -20.80 -5.60 15.08
N GLU A 110 -22.12 -5.69 14.96
CA GLU A 110 -22.95 -6.51 15.87
C GLU A 110 -22.68 -8.01 15.68
N MET A 111 -22.46 -8.47 14.43
CA MET A 111 -22.03 -9.84 14.17
C MET A 111 -20.64 -10.11 14.79
N GLY A 112 -19.72 -9.15 14.77
CA GLY A 112 -18.43 -9.24 15.45
C GLY A 112 -18.58 -9.56 16.94
N HIS A 113 -19.54 -8.93 17.64
CA HIS A 113 -19.86 -9.24 19.01
C HIS A 113 -20.41 -10.66 19.20
N VAL A 114 -21.31 -11.11 18.32
CA VAL A 114 -21.80 -12.49 18.34
C VAL A 114 -20.65 -13.48 18.25
N ILE A 115 -19.65 -13.18 17.40
CA ILE A 115 -18.47 -14.04 17.17
C ILE A 115 -17.27 -13.63 18.05
N PHE A 116 -17.53 -13.08 19.25
CA PHE A 116 -16.57 -12.89 20.36
C PHE A 116 -15.57 -11.75 20.17
N LEU A 117 -15.88 -10.70 19.41
CA LEU A 117 -15.07 -9.47 19.39
C LEU A 117 -15.59 -8.44 20.38
N TRP A 118 -14.68 -7.83 21.11
CA TRP A 118 -14.92 -6.66 21.93
C TRP A 118 -14.74 -5.38 21.11
N HIS A 119 -15.26 -4.25 21.60
CA HIS A 119 -14.89 -2.94 21.03
C HIS A 119 -13.38 -2.71 21.20
N THR A 120 -12.71 -2.02 20.26
CA THR A 120 -11.29 -1.69 20.31
C THR A 120 -10.89 -0.90 21.57
N PHE A 121 -11.82 -0.11 22.13
CA PHE A 121 -11.63 0.64 23.39
C PHE A 121 -12.07 -0.13 24.65
N HIS A 122 -12.31 -1.44 24.53
CA HIS A 122 -12.62 -2.27 25.70
C HIS A 122 -11.45 -2.27 26.69
N GLY A 123 -11.71 -2.46 27.97
CA GLY A 123 -10.63 -2.63 28.94
C GLY A 123 -10.70 -1.75 30.19
N GLY A 124 -11.78 -1.03 30.44
CA GLY A 124 -12.09 -0.16 31.57
C GLY A 124 -11.13 -0.11 32.78
N GLU A 125 -10.87 -1.26 33.44
CA GLU A 125 -9.91 -1.38 34.53
C GLU A 125 -8.48 -1.72 34.08
N CYS A 126 -8.29 -2.16 32.82
CA CYS A 126 -7.01 -2.51 32.21
C CYS A 126 -6.95 -1.96 30.78
N PRO A 127 -6.77 -0.64 30.62
CA PRO A 127 -6.65 -0.05 29.29
C PRO A 127 -5.37 -0.52 28.60
N GLU A 128 -5.46 -0.70 27.30
CA GLU A 128 -4.30 -1.04 26.47
C GLU A 128 -3.30 0.10 26.40
N LEU A 129 -2.00 -0.24 26.39
CA LEU A 129 -0.91 0.72 26.22
C LEU A 129 -0.56 0.89 24.75
N VAL A 130 -0.28 2.12 24.34
CA VAL A 130 0.04 2.48 22.95
C VAL A 130 1.22 1.67 22.37
N ASN A 131 2.15 1.27 23.23
CA ASN A 131 3.29 0.43 22.81
C ASN A 131 2.95 -1.06 22.69
N GLY A 132 1.70 -1.47 22.88
CA GLY A 132 1.21 -2.84 22.77
C GLY A 132 1.73 -3.82 23.81
N SER A 133 2.47 -3.37 24.84
CA SER A 133 3.14 -4.28 25.80
C SER A 133 2.21 -5.07 26.71
N ASN A 134 0.93 -4.77 26.69
CA ASN A 134 -0.11 -5.44 27.48
C ASN A 134 -1.35 -5.81 26.61
N ALA A 135 -1.28 -5.69 25.30
CA ALA A 135 -2.41 -5.89 24.41
C ALA A 135 -3.00 -7.32 24.44
N ASP A 136 -2.20 -8.31 24.86
CA ASP A 136 -2.62 -9.70 25.03
C ASP A 136 -3.48 -9.97 26.27
N ILE A 137 -3.48 -9.07 27.24
CA ILE A 137 -4.19 -9.21 28.53
C ILE A 137 -5.08 -8.02 28.89
N CYS A 138 -4.99 -6.93 28.17
CA CYS A 138 -5.75 -5.68 28.36
C CYS A 138 -6.39 -5.23 27.05
N GLY A 139 -7.19 -4.18 27.08
CA GLY A 139 -7.87 -3.69 25.90
C GLY A 139 -8.91 -4.69 25.39
N ASP A 140 -9.04 -4.82 24.10
CA ASP A 140 -9.93 -5.78 23.44
C ASP A 140 -9.34 -7.20 23.35
N LEU A 141 -8.13 -7.40 23.86
CA LEU A 141 -7.37 -8.65 23.86
C LEU A 141 -6.96 -9.13 22.46
N VAL A 142 -6.76 -8.18 21.54
CA VAL A 142 -6.30 -8.42 20.17
C VAL A 142 -5.05 -7.57 19.94
N THR A 143 -3.91 -8.19 19.68
CA THR A 143 -2.61 -7.51 19.70
C THR A 143 -2.26 -6.72 18.46
N ASP A 144 -3.07 -6.81 17.39
CA ASP A 144 -2.90 -6.03 16.16
C ASP A 144 -3.92 -4.88 16.01
N THR A 145 -4.79 -4.69 17.00
CA THR A 145 -5.60 -3.49 17.16
C THR A 145 -4.82 -2.43 17.95
N PRO A 146 -4.68 -1.19 17.48
CA PRO A 146 -4.05 -0.13 18.26
C PRO A 146 -4.88 0.24 19.49
N ALA A 147 -4.20 0.64 20.58
CA ALA A 147 -4.87 1.16 21.78
C ALA A 147 -5.84 2.30 21.45
N ASP A 148 -7.10 2.14 21.82
CA ASP A 148 -8.20 3.05 21.49
C ASP A 148 -8.72 3.75 22.78
N PRO A 149 -8.66 5.10 22.85
CA PRO A 149 -9.19 5.86 23.98
C PRO A 149 -10.71 6.04 23.94
N ASN A 150 -11.45 5.35 23.08
CA ASN A 150 -12.81 5.57 22.64
C ASN A 150 -12.94 6.81 21.73
N ILE A 151 -12.90 6.57 20.43
CA ILE A 151 -12.94 7.63 19.39
C ILE A 151 -14.32 8.19 19.11
N GLN A 152 -15.34 7.77 19.82
CA GLN A 152 -16.72 8.22 19.65
C GLN A 152 -16.81 9.75 19.59
N PHE A 153 -17.47 10.30 18.58
CA PHE A 153 -17.63 11.73 18.30
C PHE A 153 -16.36 12.53 17.97
N ASN A 154 -15.19 11.88 17.89
CA ASN A 154 -13.91 12.52 17.60
C ASN A 154 -13.31 12.06 16.27
N VAL A 155 -14.12 11.60 15.33
CA VAL A 155 -13.73 11.25 13.98
C VAL A 155 -14.28 12.25 12.98
N ASN A 156 -13.45 12.77 12.10
CA ASN A 156 -13.85 13.68 11.03
C ASN A 156 -14.56 12.91 9.92
N LEU A 157 -15.83 13.22 9.68
CA LEU A 157 -16.67 12.54 8.68
C LEU A 157 -16.20 12.68 7.23
N SER A 158 -15.43 13.72 6.91
CA SER A 158 -15.03 13.97 5.51
C SER A 158 -13.81 13.17 5.06
N ASN A 159 -13.01 12.68 6.00
CA ASN A 159 -11.75 11.98 5.71
C ASN A 159 -11.45 10.85 6.70
N CYS A 160 -12.39 10.49 7.56
CA CYS A 160 -12.29 9.42 8.54
C CYS A 160 -11.00 9.48 9.38
N THR A 161 -10.59 10.66 9.84
CA THR A 161 -9.41 10.83 10.68
C THR A 161 -9.79 11.19 12.12
N TRP A 162 -9.13 10.59 13.07
CA TRP A 162 -9.30 10.95 14.48
C TRP A 162 -8.83 12.38 14.75
N THR A 163 -9.66 13.13 15.48
CA THR A 163 -9.41 14.55 15.83
C THR A 163 -9.19 14.75 17.32
N GLY A 164 -9.22 13.66 18.10
CA GLY A 164 -9.00 13.71 19.52
C GLY A 164 -7.53 13.88 19.89
N SER A 165 -7.27 13.91 21.19
CA SER A 165 -5.92 13.94 21.76
C SER A 165 -5.95 13.20 23.10
N GLY A 166 -4.82 12.62 23.49
CA GLY A 166 -4.68 11.91 24.75
C GLY A 166 -3.43 11.07 24.75
N THR A 167 -3.06 10.62 25.94
CA THR A 167 -1.92 9.72 26.14
C THR A 167 -2.34 8.56 27.01
N ASP A 168 -1.68 7.43 26.87
CA ASP A 168 -1.82 6.28 27.72
C ASP A 168 -1.17 6.51 29.11
N ALA A 169 -1.12 5.48 29.93
CA ALA A 169 -0.51 5.53 31.26
C ALA A 169 1.00 5.78 31.25
N ASN A 170 1.68 5.53 30.13
CA ASN A 170 3.10 5.79 29.94
C ASN A 170 3.37 7.22 29.44
N GLY A 171 2.35 7.94 29.01
CA GLY A 171 2.44 9.25 28.38
C GLY A 171 2.59 9.19 26.86
N ASP A 172 2.44 8.02 26.24
CA ASP A 172 2.49 7.83 24.80
C ASP A 172 1.18 8.28 24.16
N SER A 173 1.25 9.05 23.06
CA SER A 173 0.07 9.59 22.39
C SER A 173 -0.72 8.50 21.68
N TYR A 174 -2.04 8.48 21.87
CA TYR A 174 -2.91 7.57 21.12
C TYR A 174 -2.88 7.83 19.62
N ASN A 175 -2.97 6.74 18.86
CA ASN A 175 -3.17 6.73 17.42
C ASN A 175 -4.10 5.57 17.08
N PRO A 176 -5.40 5.69 17.40
CA PRO A 176 -6.38 4.63 17.21
C PRO A 176 -6.65 4.37 15.73
N ASP A 177 -7.28 3.24 15.43
CA ASP A 177 -7.71 2.86 14.09
C ASP A 177 -9.17 3.30 13.86
N GLU A 178 -9.35 4.38 13.13
CA GLU A 178 -10.64 4.98 12.83
C GLU A 178 -11.49 4.17 11.82
N LEU A 179 -10.87 3.19 11.15
CA LEU A 179 -11.52 2.38 10.12
C LEU A 179 -11.95 1.01 10.64
N ASN A 180 -11.51 0.62 11.84
CA ASN A 180 -11.84 -0.68 12.42
C ASN A 180 -13.35 -0.80 12.70
N ILE A 181 -13.97 -1.88 12.25
CA ILE A 181 -15.41 -2.11 12.41
C ILE A 181 -15.80 -2.19 13.89
N MET A 182 -14.92 -2.66 14.80
CA MET A 182 -15.19 -2.71 16.24
C MET A 182 -14.91 -1.41 17.00
N ALA A 183 -14.43 -0.36 16.33
CA ALA A 183 -14.29 0.97 16.93
C ALA A 183 -15.63 1.73 16.94
N TYR A 184 -15.79 2.67 17.86
CA TYR A 184 -16.91 3.61 17.84
C TYR A 184 -16.63 4.78 16.90
N THR A 185 -16.31 4.44 15.68
CA THR A 185 -16.20 5.38 14.56
C THR A 185 -17.57 5.67 13.94
N ASN A 186 -17.61 6.54 12.94
CA ASN A 186 -18.83 6.74 12.19
C ASN A 186 -19.11 5.53 11.27
N PRO A 187 -20.38 5.11 11.10
CA PRO A 187 -20.71 3.98 10.23
C PRO A 187 -20.17 4.09 8.80
N GLU A 188 -20.00 5.32 8.29
CA GLU A 188 -19.44 5.59 6.96
C GLU A 188 -17.88 5.45 6.92
N CYS A 189 -17.25 5.36 8.08
CA CYS A 189 -15.81 5.18 8.22
C CYS A 189 -15.40 3.75 8.58
N MET A 190 -16.32 2.93 9.03
CA MET A 190 -16.07 1.50 9.27
C MET A 190 -15.71 0.81 7.96
N ASP A 191 -14.64 0.01 7.93
CA ASP A 191 -14.13 -0.58 6.69
C ASP A 191 -13.70 -2.05 6.88
N TYR A 192 -13.07 -2.41 8.01
CA TYR A 192 -12.46 -3.72 8.15
C TYR A 192 -12.30 -4.26 9.57
N PHE A 193 -12.01 -5.58 9.66
CA PHE A 193 -11.46 -6.24 10.83
C PHE A 193 -9.96 -6.53 10.64
N THR A 194 -9.17 -6.52 11.72
CA THR A 194 -7.76 -6.89 11.65
C THR A 194 -7.60 -8.41 11.46
N PRO A 195 -6.42 -8.89 10.99
CA PRO A 195 -6.14 -10.32 10.88
C PRO A 195 -6.33 -11.12 12.16
N LEU A 196 -5.91 -10.59 13.32
CA LEU A 196 -6.06 -11.28 14.61
C LEU A 196 -7.49 -11.19 15.16
N GLN A 197 -8.26 -10.15 14.81
CA GLN A 197 -9.71 -10.17 15.03
C GLN A 197 -10.34 -11.34 14.27
N GLY A 198 -9.95 -11.54 13.00
CA GLY A 198 -10.39 -12.67 12.20
C GLY A 198 -10.00 -14.01 12.78
N GLU A 199 -8.77 -14.17 13.29
CA GLU A 199 -8.33 -15.39 13.98
C GLU A 199 -9.16 -15.63 15.23
N ARG A 200 -9.39 -14.61 16.07
CA ARG A 200 -10.22 -14.69 17.26
C ARG A 200 -11.65 -15.14 16.95
N MET A 201 -12.25 -14.59 15.88
CA MET A 201 -13.58 -15.00 15.42
C MET A 201 -13.63 -16.47 15.03
N ARG A 202 -12.68 -16.98 14.27
CA ARG A 202 -12.61 -18.41 13.90
C ARG A 202 -12.43 -19.30 15.13
N ASN A 203 -11.52 -18.92 16.04
CA ASN A 203 -11.32 -19.65 17.30
C ASN A 203 -12.60 -19.69 18.16
N ALA A 204 -13.40 -18.61 18.14
CA ALA A 204 -14.68 -18.58 18.83
C ALA A 204 -15.72 -19.51 18.18
N ILE A 205 -15.80 -19.54 16.84
CA ILE A 205 -16.67 -20.47 16.11
C ILE A 205 -16.31 -21.90 16.44
N ASP A 206 -15.03 -22.24 16.53
CA ASP A 206 -14.56 -23.57 16.84
C ASP A 206 -14.77 -23.97 18.31
N ALA A 207 -14.81 -23.01 19.22
CA ALA A 207 -14.82 -23.25 20.67
C ALA A 207 -16.18 -23.10 21.34
N LEU A 208 -17.05 -22.24 20.84
CA LEU A 208 -18.34 -21.88 21.49
C LEU A 208 -19.47 -22.77 21.00
N PRO A 209 -20.12 -23.57 21.89
CA PRO A 209 -21.13 -24.54 21.47
C PRO A 209 -22.29 -23.93 20.67
N PHE A 210 -22.79 -22.75 21.07
CA PHE A 210 -23.90 -22.12 20.36
C PHE A 210 -23.53 -21.66 18.95
N LEU A 211 -22.25 -21.30 18.69
CA LEU A 211 -21.77 -21.00 17.34
C LEU A 211 -21.56 -22.29 16.53
N GLN A 212 -21.08 -23.37 17.17
CA GLN A 212 -20.98 -24.69 16.53
C GLN A 212 -22.34 -25.24 16.10
N ASP A 213 -23.40 -24.97 16.87
CA ASP A 213 -24.77 -25.33 16.49
C ASP A 213 -25.25 -24.54 15.25
N CYS A 214 -24.68 -23.37 14.98
CA CYS A 214 -24.93 -22.55 13.78
C CYS A 214 -24.07 -22.94 12.58
N VAL A 215 -23.02 -23.77 12.77
CA VAL A 215 -22.15 -24.19 11.66
C VAL A 215 -22.86 -25.25 10.81
N VAL A 216 -23.04 -24.90 9.54
CA VAL A 216 -23.61 -25.84 8.57
C VAL A 216 -22.50 -26.76 8.09
N SER A 217 -22.54 -28.01 8.52
CA SER A 217 -21.55 -29.06 8.17
C SER A 217 -21.72 -29.59 6.74
N ASN A 218 -22.77 -29.22 6.04
CA ASN A 218 -23.04 -29.65 4.68
C ASN A 218 -22.65 -28.54 3.70
N CYS A 219 -22.05 -28.91 2.58
CA CYS A 219 -21.70 -27.99 1.50
C CYS A 219 -22.90 -27.08 1.16
N PRO A 220 -22.74 -25.74 1.19
CA PRO A 220 -23.86 -24.80 1.06
C PRO A 220 -24.62 -24.89 -0.27
N ASN A 221 -24.07 -25.54 -1.28
CA ASN A 221 -24.65 -25.67 -2.60
C ASN A 221 -25.27 -27.05 -2.89
N CYS A 222 -25.56 -27.83 -1.86
CA CYS A 222 -26.28 -29.09 -2.02
C CYS A 222 -27.77 -28.88 -2.39
N ASN A 223 -28.06 -27.97 -3.30
CA ASN A 223 -29.36 -27.94 -3.95
C ASN A 223 -29.47 -29.15 -4.88
N ASP A 224 -30.33 -30.09 -4.57
CA ASP A 224 -30.94 -31.23 -5.31
C ASP A 224 -30.27 -31.78 -6.61
N ALA A 225 -29.27 -31.12 -7.18
CA ALA A 225 -28.55 -31.55 -8.36
C ALA A 225 -27.45 -32.52 -7.96
N GLN A 226 -27.61 -33.78 -8.29
CA GLN A 226 -26.61 -34.84 -8.23
C GLN A 226 -25.52 -34.62 -9.30
N VAL A 227 -24.88 -33.45 -9.27
CA VAL A 227 -23.86 -33.04 -10.24
C VAL A 227 -22.55 -32.81 -9.49
N VAL A 228 -21.46 -33.29 -10.02
CA VAL A 228 -20.10 -32.99 -9.53
C VAL A 228 -19.79 -31.52 -9.82
N ASP A 229 -19.05 -30.89 -8.91
CA ASP A 229 -18.61 -29.50 -9.05
C ASP A 229 -17.19 -29.42 -8.45
N LEU A 230 -16.17 -29.49 -9.32
CA LEU A 230 -14.76 -29.39 -8.97
C LEU A 230 -14.25 -27.98 -9.26
N MET A 231 -13.56 -27.37 -8.34
CA MET A 231 -13.06 -26.02 -8.48
C MET A 231 -11.57 -25.88 -8.15
N ILE A 232 -10.97 -24.83 -8.72
CA ILE A 232 -9.69 -24.26 -8.32
C ILE A 232 -9.95 -22.78 -8.06
N LYS A 233 -9.64 -22.28 -6.86
CA LYS A 233 -9.94 -20.87 -6.52
C LYS A 233 -9.12 -19.88 -7.34
N ASP A 234 -9.78 -18.83 -7.85
CA ASP A 234 -9.15 -17.68 -8.49
C ASP A 234 -8.44 -16.75 -7.50
N SER A 235 -8.97 -16.67 -6.28
CA SER A 235 -8.38 -15.96 -5.14
C SER A 235 -8.88 -16.58 -3.84
N HIS A 236 -8.38 -16.11 -2.71
CA HIS A 236 -8.90 -16.53 -1.40
C HIS A 236 -10.37 -16.11 -1.17
N LEU A 237 -10.87 -15.12 -1.94
CA LEU A 237 -12.26 -14.67 -1.92
C LEU A 237 -13.19 -15.52 -2.79
N ASP A 238 -12.67 -16.48 -3.52
CA ASP A 238 -13.45 -17.31 -4.43
C ASP A 238 -14.11 -18.50 -3.72
N PHE A 239 -15.41 -18.64 -3.90
CA PHE A 239 -16.24 -19.75 -3.40
C PHE A 239 -16.78 -20.63 -4.52
N GLY A 240 -16.25 -20.48 -5.74
CA GLY A 240 -16.64 -21.26 -6.91
C GLY A 240 -18.01 -20.91 -7.49
N VAL A 241 -18.54 -19.71 -7.23
CA VAL A 241 -19.77 -19.24 -7.89
C VAL A 241 -19.44 -18.76 -9.29
N GLU A 242 -20.22 -19.20 -10.27
CA GLU A 242 -20.05 -18.83 -11.67
C GLU A 242 -21.19 -17.92 -12.16
N PRO A 243 -20.87 -16.74 -12.72
CA PRO A 243 -19.55 -16.14 -12.81
C PRO A 243 -19.00 -15.65 -11.46
N ASN A 244 -17.67 -15.73 -11.29
CA ASN A 244 -16.99 -15.17 -10.13
C ASN A 244 -16.97 -13.64 -10.21
N ASN A 245 -17.88 -12.98 -9.46
CA ASN A 245 -18.00 -11.52 -9.43
C ASN A 245 -17.31 -10.88 -8.21
N VAL A 246 -16.78 -11.69 -7.27
CA VAL A 246 -16.11 -11.18 -6.07
C VAL A 246 -14.61 -11.01 -6.28
N THR A 247 -13.98 -11.86 -7.10
CA THR A 247 -12.57 -11.71 -7.45
C THR A 247 -12.41 -10.65 -8.53
N GLN A 248 -11.69 -9.57 -8.22
CA GLN A 248 -11.39 -8.51 -9.19
C GLN A 248 -10.25 -8.90 -10.14
N TYR A 249 -9.20 -9.56 -9.62
CA TYR A 249 -7.98 -9.89 -10.33
C TYR A 249 -7.84 -11.40 -10.49
N MET A 250 -8.28 -11.94 -11.64
CA MET A 250 -8.40 -13.38 -11.92
C MET A 250 -7.04 -14.13 -11.98
N TRP A 251 -5.91 -13.44 -11.89
CA TRP A 251 -4.57 -14.03 -11.94
C TRP A 251 -3.91 -14.17 -10.56
N THR A 252 -4.69 -14.17 -9.48
CA THR A 252 -4.15 -14.17 -8.11
C THR A 252 -4.37 -15.48 -7.38
N SER A 253 -4.71 -16.57 -8.06
CA SER A 253 -5.00 -17.86 -7.45
C SER A 253 -3.98 -18.27 -6.40
N ASP A 254 -4.44 -18.50 -5.16
CA ASP A 254 -3.62 -19.05 -4.10
C ASP A 254 -3.62 -20.59 -4.14
N ASP A 255 -4.51 -21.22 -4.94
CA ASP A 255 -4.57 -22.67 -5.18
C ASP A 255 -3.58 -23.16 -6.25
N ILE A 256 -2.78 -22.25 -6.83
CA ILE A 256 -1.64 -22.58 -7.68
C ILE A 256 -0.38 -22.00 -7.04
N TRP A 257 0.64 -22.80 -6.77
CA TRP A 257 1.92 -22.31 -6.26
C TRP A 257 3.11 -23.12 -6.75
N VAL A 258 4.31 -22.54 -6.63
CA VAL A 258 5.57 -23.15 -7.06
C VAL A 258 6.49 -23.37 -5.87
N ARG A 259 7.21 -24.50 -5.90
CA ARG A 259 8.30 -24.82 -4.98
C ARG A 259 9.53 -25.24 -5.79
N HIS A 260 10.73 -25.02 -5.24
CA HIS A 260 11.97 -25.44 -5.88
C HIS A 260 12.27 -26.94 -5.70
N GLN A 261 11.56 -27.61 -4.81
CA GLN A 261 11.66 -29.02 -4.50
C GLN A 261 10.27 -29.61 -4.24
N GLY A 262 10.12 -30.93 -4.43
CA GLY A 262 8.90 -31.66 -4.06
C GLY A 262 8.81 -31.84 -2.54
N ASP A 263 8.62 -30.74 -1.81
CA ASP A 263 8.68 -30.67 -0.34
C ASP A 263 7.30 -30.53 0.32
N GLN A 264 6.22 -30.54 -0.48
CA GLN A 264 4.83 -30.32 -0.04
C GLN A 264 4.60 -28.98 0.70
N GLY A 265 5.54 -28.03 0.57
CA GLY A 265 5.39 -26.69 1.14
C GLY A 265 4.26 -25.93 0.45
N VAL A 266 3.51 -25.13 1.22
CA VAL A 266 2.32 -24.41 0.75
C VAL A 266 2.59 -22.93 0.39
N VAL A 267 3.80 -22.43 0.66
CA VAL A 267 4.17 -21.03 0.38
C VAL A 267 4.69 -20.91 -1.05
N HIS A 268 4.08 -20.06 -1.86
CA HIS A 268 4.55 -19.79 -3.21
C HIS A 268 5.95 -19.16 -3.21
N LEU A 269 6.83 -19.67 -4.09
CA LEU A 269 8.15 -19.15 -4.41
C LEU A 269 8.19 -18.81 -5.89
N ASN A 270 8.94 -17.74 -6.25
CA ASN A 270 9.21 -17.49 -7.65
C ASN A 270 9.92 -18.69 -8.29
N PRO A 271 9.56 -19.09 -9.51
CA PRO A 271 10.27 -20.16 -10.21
C PRO A 271 11.76 -19.84 -10.36
N GLU A 272 12.62 -20.83 -10.22
CA GLU A 272 14.07 -20.72 -10.46
C GLU A 272 14.50 -21.56 -11.65
N TYR A 273 15.27 -20.95 -12.58
CA TYR A 273 15.82 -21.69 -13.70
C TYR A 273 16.98 -22.58 -13.27
N HIS A 274 16.86 -23.85 -13.59
CA HIS A 274 17.96 -24.81 -13.52
C HIS A 274 17.95 -25.70 -14.77
N PRO A 275 19.12 -25.97 -15.43
CA PRO A 275 19.14 -26.70 -16.68
C PRO A 275 18.60 -28.14 -16.59
N THR A 276 18.63 -28.76 -15.43
CA THR A 276 18.30 -30.17 -15.22
C THR A 276 17.36 -30.46 -14.06
N ASN A 277 17.20 -29.53 -13.13
CA ASN A 277 16.37 -29.74 -11.95
C ASN A 277 15.01 -29.06 -12.16
N PRO A 278 13.90 -29.77 -11.99
CA PRO A 278 12.57 -29.16 -12.09
C PRO A 278 12.26 -28.30 -10.87
N ASN A 279 11.42 -27.28 -11.07
CA ASN A 279 10.56 -26.78 -10.03
C ASN A 279 9.33 -27.68 -9.93
N TYR A 280 8.52 -27.48 -8.93
CA TYR A 280 7.28 -28.23 -8.71
C TYR A 280 6.12 -27.28 -8.65
N VAL A 281 5.16 -27.45 -9.54
CA VAL A 281 3.89 -26.71 -9.50
C VAL A 281 2.90 -27.55 -8.71
N TYR A 282 2.27 -26.92 -7.75
CA TYR A 282 1.21 -27.49 -6.94
C TYR A 282 -0.10 -26.84 -7.32
N VAL A 283 -1.15 -27.65 -7.40
CA VAL A 283 -2.51 -27.17 -7.64
C VAL A 283 -3.44 -27.85 -6.64
N ARG A 284 -4.22 -27.06 -5.92
CA ARG A 284 -5.29 -27.54 -5.07
C ARG A 284 -6.58 -27.61 -5.85
N VAL A 285 -7.23 -28.77 -5.84
CA VAL A 285 -8.55 -29.01 -6.42
C VAL A 285 -9.52 -29.34 -5.30
N ILE A 286 -10.70 -28.74 -5.29
CA ILE A 286 -11.72 -28.89 -4.25
C ILE A 286 -13.00 -29.44 -4.89
N ASN A 287 -13.63 -30.43 -4.28
CA ASN A 287 -14.98 -30.86 -4.65
C ASN A 287 -16.00 -30.09 -3.78
N ARG A 288 -16.68 -29.11 -4.39
CA ARG A 288 -17.72 -28.34 -3.69
C ARG A 288 -19.13 -28.90 -3.82
N SER A 289 -19.28 -30.03 -4.49
CA SER A 289 -20.56 -30.72 -4.67
C SER A 289 -20.91 -31.62 -3.49
N CYS A 290 -22.12 -32.16 -3.50
CA CYS A 290 -22.64 -33.07 -2.48
C CYS A 290 -22.47 -34.54 -2.81
N ILE A 291 -21.78 -34.87 -3.90
CA ILE A 291 -21.47 -36.24 -4.32
C ILE A 291 -19.97 -36.37 -4.56
N ALA A 292 -19.47 -37.58 -4.46
CA ALA A 292 -18.09 -37.85 -4.76
C ALA A 292 -17.83 -37.73 -6.28
N SER A 293 -16.67 -37.14 -6.65
CA SER A 293 -16.20 -37.14 -8.03
C SER A 293 -15.78 -38.54 -8.49
N SER A 294 -15.76 -38.77 -9.80
CA SER A 294 -15.49 -40.08 -10.37
C SER A 294 -14.04 -40.57 -10.20
N GLY A 295 -13.09 -39.66 -10.04
CA GLY A 295 -11.65 -39.93 -10.09
C GLY A 295 -11.13 -40.12 -11.53
N LEU A 296 -11.93 -39.79 -12.54
CA LEU A 296 -11.57 -39.85 -13.94
C LEU A 296 -11.30 -38.46 -14.55
N ASP A 297 -11.47 -37.43 -13.75
CA ASP A 297 -11.25 -36.04 -14.12
C ASP A 297 -9.76 -35.75 -14.24
N GLU A 298 -9.37 -34.89 -15.18
CA GLU A 298 -7.98 -34.58 -15.49
C GLU A 298 -7.65 -33.12 -15.15
N LEU A 299 -6.61 -32.90 -14.36
CA LEU A 299 -5.99 -31.58 -14.19
C LEU A 299 -4.94 -31.38 -15.26
N LYS A 300 -5.02 -30.29 -16.05
CA LYS A 300 -4.00 -29.83 -16.99
C LYS A 300 -3.40 -28.54 -16.52
N VAL A 301 -2.07 -28.48 -16.45
CA VAL A 301 -1.34 -27.28 -16.03
C VAL A 301 -0.47 -26.80 -17.18
N TYR A 302 -0.50 -25.49 -17.42
CA TYR A 302 0.19 -24.79 -18.47
C TYR A 302 1.09 -23.70 -17.89
N TRP A 303 2.11 -23.35 -18.63
CA TRP A 303 2.92 -22.16 -18.39
C TRP A 303 2.88 -21.23 -19.59
N ALA A 304 3.03 -19.92 -19.35
CA ALA A 304 3.30 -18.95 -20.40
C ALA A 304 4.33 -17.92 -19.91
N LYS A 305 5.11 -17.36 -20.83
CA LYS A 305 5.98 -16.23 -20.49
C LYS A 305 5.11 -15.03 -20.12
N ALA A 306 5.34 -14.46 -18.94
CA ALA A 306 4.41 -13.50 -18.36
C ALA A 306 4.23 -12.22 -19.18
N ALA A 307 2.98 -11.87 -19.38
CA ALA A 307 2.51 -10.59 -19.90
C ALA A 307 1.09 -10.31 -19.38
N THR A 308 0.67 -9.07 -19.37
CA THR A 308 -0.62 -8.67 -18.79
C THR A 308 -1.84 -9.17 -19.56
N ALA A 309 -1.73 -9.43 -20.85
CA ALA A 309 -2.88 -9.72 -21.71
C ALA A 309 -2.66 -11.01 -22.54
N LEU A 310 -2.40 -12.12 -21.86
CA LEU A 310 -2.28 -13.44 -22.49
C LEU A 310 -3.64 -13.94 -22.95
N SER A 311 -3.74 -14.39 -24.20
CA SER A 311 -4.98 -14.94 -24.76
C SER A 311 -4.96 -16.46 -24.72
N TRP A 312 -6.11 -17.04 -24.39
CA TRP A 312 -6.39 -18.45 -24.54
C TRP A 312 -6.76 -18.73 -26.02
N ASP A 313 -6.31 -19.79 -26.70
CA ASP A 313 -5.36 -20.80 -26.22
C ASP A 313 -3.93 -20.52 -26.74
N PHE A 314 -3.81 -19.47 -27.57
CA PHE A 314 -2.62 -19.19 -28.38
C PHE A 314 -1.32 -19.13 -27.57
N HIS A 315 -1.30 -18.45 -26.42
CA HIS A 315 -0.09 -18.29 -25.60
C HIS A 315 0.25 -19.51 -24.73
N TRP A 316 -0.60 -20.56 -24.74
CA TRP A 316 -0.53 -21.66 -23.77
C TRP A 316 -0.33 -23.04 -24.42
N THR A 317 -0.35 -23.14 -25.75
CA THR A 317 -0.44 -24.40 -26.47
C THR A 317 0.70 -24.64 -27.49
N GLY A 318 1.92 -24.24 -27.11
CA GLY A 318 3.13 -24.54 -27.90
C GLY A 318 3.40 -23.61 -29.09
N ASN A 319 2.72 -22.48 -29.18
CA ASN A 319 3.02 -21.47 -30.20
C ASN A 319 4.30 -20.70 -29.85
N SER A 320 5.04 -20.29 -30.93
CA SER A 320 6.33 -19.60 -30.81
C SER A 320 6.23 -18.13 -31.19
N PHE A 321 7.12 -17.31 -30.63
CA PHE A 321 7.36 -15.95 -31.11
C PHE A 321 7.76 -15.95 -32.61
N PRO A 322 7.41 -14.89 -33.36
CA PRO A 322 7.74 -14.77 -34.78
C PRO A 322 9.24 -15.02 -35.09
N GLY A 323 9.54 -15.56 -36.26
CA GLY A 323 10.92 -15.82 -36.72
C GLY A 323 11.59 -17.03 -36.07
N ASN A 324 10.84 -18.08 -35.71
CA ASN A 324 11.30 -19.25 -34.96
C ASN A 324 11.88 -18.89 -33.57
N GLY A 325 11.24 -17.91 -32.91
CA GLY A 325 11.56 -17.54 -31.54
C GLY A 325 11.22 -18.63 -30.50
N PRO A 326 11.46 -18.41 -29.23
CA PRO A 326 11.06 -19.31 -28.16
C PRO A 326 9.53 -19.45 -28.08
N LEU A 327 9.05 -20.43 -27.33
CA LEU A 327 7.61 -20.62 -27.09
C LEU A 327 7.02 -19.46 -26.30
N TYR A 328 5.81 -19.05 -26.63
CA TYR A 328 5.02 -18.21 -25.73
C TYR A 328 4.70 -18.94 -24.43
N GLY A 329 4.35 -20.21 -24.53
CA GLY A 329 4.04 -21.12 -23.44
C GLY A 329 3.63 -22.49 -23.96
N ASP A 330 3.49 -23.44 -23.07
CA ASP A 330 3.12 -24.81 -23.39
C ASP A 330 2.50 -25.54 -22.18
N VAL A 331 2.01 -26.74 -22.37
CA VAL A 331 1.57 -27.62 -21.30
C VAL A 331 2.77 -28.05 -20.44
N ILE A 332 2.61 -28.01 -19.13
CA ILE A 332 3.59 -28.57 -18.18
C ILE A 332 3.38 -30.09 -18.13
N ASP A 333 2.19 -30.50 -17.71
CA ASP A 333 1.77 -31.92 -17.62
C ASP A 333 0.27 -32.00 -17.37
N SER A 334 -0.24 -33.24 -17.33
CA SER A 334 -1.60 -33.54 -16.92
C SER A 334 -1.62 -34.73 -15.93
N LEU A 335 -2.50 -34.65 -14.92
CA LEU A 335 -2.68 -35.67 -13.89
C LEU A 335 -4.15 -35.99 -13.68
N LEU A 336 -4.47 -37.25 -13.36
CA LEU A 336 -5.80 -37.58 -12.91
C LEU A 336 -6.04 -37.03 -11.50
N ILE A 337 -7.20 -36.42 -11.31
CA ILE A 337 -7.67 -35.98 -10.00
C ILE A 337 -8.23 -37.23 -9.29
N PRO A 338 -7.81 -37.54 -8.05
CA PRO A 338 -8.40 -38.63 -7.31
C PRO A 338 -9.89 -38.43 -7.07
N SER A 339 -10.64 -39.48 -6.81
CA SER A 339 -12.03 -39.31 -6.38
C SER A 339 -12.08 -38.55 -5.05
N LEU A 340 -12.77 -37.41 -5.04
CA LEU A 340 -12.95 -36.52 -3.90
C LEU A 340 -14.39 -36.62 -3.40
N GLY A 341 -14.57 -36.91 -2.11
CA GLY A 341 -15.88 -36.78 -1.44
C GLY A 341 -16.33 -35.31 -1.35
N PRO A 342 -17.58 -35.07 -0.93
CA PRO A 342 -18.12 -33.71 -0.72
C PRO A 342 -17.26 -32.90 0.25
N GLY A 343 -16.81 -31.74 -0.19
CA GLY A 343 -15.94 -30.85 0.58
C GLY A 343 -14.46 -31.30 0.69
N GLU A 344 -14.09 -32.44 0.12
CA GLU A 344 -12.70 -32.89 0.13
C GLU A 344 -11.85 -32.15 -0.92
N GLU A 345 -10.55 -32.06 -0.64
CA GLU A 345 -9.56 -31.45 -1.52
C GLU A 345 -8.41 -32.41 -1.84
N ALA A 346 -7.77 -32.18 -2.98
CA ALA A 346 -6.49 -32.81 -3.32
C ALA A 346 -5.48 -31.74 -3.76
N ILE A 347 -4.23 -31.91 -3.31
CA ILE A 347 -3.10 -31.14 -3.80
C ILE A 347 -2.32 -32.02 -4.77
N LEU A 348 -2.23 -31.59 -6.02
CA LEU A 348 -1.56 -32.28 -7.09
C LEU A 348 -0.21 -31.63 -7.37
N GLU A 349 0.86 -32.43 -7.49
CA GLU A 349 2.24 -32.00 -7.70
C GLU A 349 2.70 -32.34 -9.11
N LEU A 350 3.18 -31.35 -9.86
CA LEU A 350 3.69 -31.52 -11.22
C LEU A 350 5.12 -31.01 -11.32
N PRO A 351 6.10 -31.83 -11.74
CA PRO A 351 7.46 -31.37 -11.99
C PRO A 351 7.50 -30.52 -13.26
N TRP A 352 8.16 -29.37 -13.20
CA TRP A 352 8.25 -28.41 -14.30
C TRP A 352 9.68 -27.96 -14.56
N LEU A 353 10.21 -28.30 -15.73
CA LEU A 353 11.49 -27.75 -16.23
C LEU A 353 11.24 -26.41 -16.90
N ILE A 354 11.72 -25.34 -16.26
CA ILE A 354 11.55 -23.97 -16.75
C ILE A 354 12.37 -23.79 -18.03
N PRO A 355 11.80 -23.12 -19.08
CA PRO A 355 12.54 -22.75 -20.26
C PRO A 355 13.75 -21.88 -19.95
N ASN A 356 14.79 -21.95 -20.77
CA ASN A 356 15.99 -21.13 -20.58
C ASN A 356 15.66 -19.63 -20.71
N PRO A 357 15.83 -18.84 -19.66
CA PRO A 357 15.50 -17.40 -19.69
C PRO A 357 16.27 -16.62 -20.75
N THR A 358 17.49 -17.06 -21.10
CA THR A 358 18.31 -16.38 -22.11
C THR A 358 17.71 -16.44 -23.52
N ASP A 359 16.82 -17.39 -23.79
CA ASP A 359 16.11 -17.48 -25.07
C ASP A 359 15.12 -16.31 -25.24
N TYR A 360 14.73 -15.66 -24.14
CA TYR A 360 13.83 -14.52 -24.09
C TYR A 360 14.54 -13.16 -23.99
N ASN A 361 15.86 -13.12 -24.29
CA ASN A 361 16.60 -11.87 -24.36
C ASN A 361 15.94 -10.88 -25.32
N GLY A 362 15.67 -9.66 -24.86
CA GLY A 362 14.98 -8.63 -25.63
C GLY A 362 13.45 -8.62 -25.47
N ILE A 363 12.88 -9.63 -24.76
CA ILE A 363 11.49 -9.65 -24.32
C ILE A 363 11.45 -9.50 -22.81
N ASN A 364 11.65 -10.60 -22.09
CA ASN A 364 11.79 -10.66 -20.65
C ASN A 364 12.63 -11.89 -20.29
N ALA A 365 13.89 -11.67 -19.94
CA ALA A 365 14.84 -12.75 -19.65
C ALA A 365 14.87 -13.17 -18.17
N GLU A 366 14.00 -12.65 -17.34
CA GLU A 366 13.93 -13.02 -15.92
C GLU A 366 13.49 -14.47 -15.74
N PRO A 367 14.24 -15.29 -14.96
CA PRO A 367 13.98 -16.72 -14.82
C PRO A 367 12.69 -17.05 -14.08
N TRP A 368 12.17 -16.12 -13.30
CA TRP A 368 10.96 -16.29 -12.47
C TRP A 368 9.68 -15.73 -13.12
N HIS A 369 9.77 -15.07 -14.26
CA HIS A 369 8.67 -14.30 -14.83
C HIS A 369 7.81 -15.16 -15.76
N PHE A 370 6.97 -15.99 -15.16
CA PHE A 370 6.03 -16.89 -15.83
C PHE A 370 4.64 -16.82 -15.21
N CYS A 371 3.63 -16.97 -16.07
CA CYS A 371 2.26 -17.22 -15.66
C CYS A 371 1.99 -18.73 -15.64
N LEU A 372 1.10 -19.16 -14.76
CA LEU A 372 0.61 -20.52 -14.67
C LEU A 372 -0.91 -20.56 -14.86
N LEU A 373 -1.41 -21.53 -15.57
CA LEU A 373 -2.83 -21.77 -15.80
C LEU A 373 -3.14 -23.22 -15.47
N ALA A 374 -4.11 -23.44 -14.60
CA ALA A 374 -4.63 -24.76 -14.24
C ALA A 374 -6.05 -24.90 -14.77
N ARG A 375 -6.37 -26.08 -15.35
CA ARG A 375 -7.68 -26.34 -15.90
C ARG A 375 -8.10 -27.77 -15.56
N ILE A 376 -9.30 -27.92 -15.02
CA ILE A 376 -9.96 -29.21 -14.82
C ILE A 376 -10.68 -29.54 -16.12
N VAL A 377 -10.43 -30.73 -16.66
CA VAL A 377 -11.13 -31.30 -17.80
C VAL A 377 -11.94 -32.47 -17.31
N SER A 378 -13.22 -32.30 -17.22
CA SER A 378 -14.16 -33.29 -16.68
C SER A 378 -15.34 -33.50 -17.61
N VAL A 379 -15.88 -34.72 -17.60
CA VAL A 379 -17.15 -35.05 -18.27
C VAL A 379 -18.32 -34.87 -17.29
N ASP A 380 -18.04 -35.08 -15.99
CA ASP A 380 -19.04 -35.01 -14.93
C ASP A 380 -19.26 -33.58 -14.47
N ASP A 381 -18.28 -32.71 -14.75
CA ASP A 381 -18.27 -31.28 -14.43
C ASP A 381 -17.74 -30.45 -15.62
N PRO A 382 -18.52 -30.33 -16.72
CA PRO A 382 -18.09 -29.59 -17.89
C PRO A 382 -18.12 -28.08 -17.65
N MET A 383 -17.26 -27.32 -18.36
CA MET A 383 -17.24 -25.86 -18.31
C MET A 383 -18.65 -25.28 -18.49
N THR A 384 -19.05 -24.40 -17.59
CA THR A 384 -20.37 -23.75 -17.62
C THR A 384 -20.50 -22.79 -18.78
N SER A 385 -19.42 -22.06 -19.09
CA SER A 385 -19.34 -21.13 -20.20
C SER A 385 -18.30 -21.57 -21.24
N ALA A 386 -18.61 -21.33 -22.53
CA ALA A 386 -17.68 -21.63 -23.60
C ALA A 386 -16.45 -20.70 -23.54
N GLU A 387 -15.27 -21.30 -23.63
CA GLU A 387 -14.01 -20.56 -23.62
C GLU A 387 -13.83 -19.72 -24.90
N THR A 388 -13.24 -18.56 -24.71
CA THR A 388 -12.91 -17.58 -25.77
C THR A 388 -11.43 -17.22 -25.69
N THR A 389 -10.97 -16.31 -26.54
CA THR A 389 -9.61 -15.76 -26.46
C THR A 389 -9.38 -14.85 -25.24
N ASP A 390 -10.44 -14.42 -24.57
CA ASP A 390 -10.40 -13.62 -23.34
C ASP A 390 -10.16 -14.53 -22.12
N LEU A 391 -8.89 -14.74 -21.78
CA LEU A 391 -8.54 -15.59 -20.63
C LEU A 391 -9.16 -15.11 -19.32
N ASN A 392 -9.15 -13.80 -19.06
CA ASN A 392 -9.73 -13.25 -17.85
C ASN A 392 -11.24 -13.51 -17.75
N GLY A 393 -11.94 -13.47 -18.89
CA GLY A 393 -13.35 -13.87 -18.98
C GLY A 393 -13.53 -15.37 -18.75
N ASN A 394 -12.72 -16.21 -19.38
CA ASN A 394 -12.82 -17.68 -19.23
C ASN A 394 -12.67 -18.11 -17.77
N VAL A 395 -11.68 -17.55 -17.05
CA VAL A 395 -11.44 -17.82 -15.63
C VAL A 395 -12.64 -17.38 -14.79
N ARG A 396 -13.16 -16.18 -15.02
CA ARG A 396 -14.33 -15.64 -14.30
C ARG A 396 -15.58 -16.49 -14.46
N GLU A 397 -15.82 -17.00 -15.66
CA GLU A 397 -17.05 -17.69 -16.02
C GLU A 397 -17.02 -19.20 -15.73
N ASN A 398 -15.86 -19.76 -15.34
CA ASN A 398 -15.69 -21.19 -15.09
C ASN A 398 -14.76 -21.44 -13.89
N ASN A 399 -15.28 -21.97 -12.81
CA ASN A 399 -14.51 -22.32 -11.59
C ASN A 399 -13.53 -23.50 -11.77
N ASN A 400 -13.61 -24.19 -12.90
CA ASN A 400 -12.67 -25.23 -13.34
C ASN A 400 -11.34 -24.68 -13.90
N ILE A 401 -11.20 -23.36 -14.02
CA ILE A 401 -10.02 -22.69 -14.57
C ILE A 401 -9.51 -21.71 -13.53
N ALA A 402 -8.21 -21.75 -13.23
CA ALA A 402 -7.56 -20.75 -12.41
C ALA A 402 -6.24 -20.29 -13.01
N TRP A 403 -5.92 -19.03 -12.83
CA TRP A 403 -4.74 -18.37 -13.39
C TRP A 403 -3.88 -17.74 -12.30
N LYS A 404 -2.55 -17.87 -12.43
CA LYS A 404 -1.60 -17.22 -11.53
C LYS A 404 -0.54 -16.43 -12.30
N ASN A 405 -0.46 -15.14 -12.02
CA ASN A 405 0.61 -14.25 -12.41
C ASN A 405 1.01 -13.40 -11.20
N VAL A 406 1.74 -14.02 -10.27
CA VAL A 406 2.16 -13.42 -9.01
C VAL A 406 3.66 -13.52 -8.86
N THR A 407 4.33 -12.38 -8.74
CA THR A 407 5.76 -12.29 -8.44
C THR A 407 5.96 -11.98 -6.95
N VAL A 408 6.69 -12.86 -6.26
CA VAL A 408 7.11 -12.62 -4.86
C VAL A 408 8.34 -11.71 -4.87
N VAL A 409 8.20 -10.53 -4.29
CA VAL A 409 9.30 -9.60 -4.06
C VAL A 409 9.80 -9.78 -2.63
N ASP A 410 10.82 -10.63 -2.48
CA ASP A 410 11.53 -10.78 -1.20
C ASP A 410 12.65 -9.73 -1.16
N LEU A 411 12.60 -8.81 -0.19
CA LEU A 411 13.59 -7.74 -0.01
C LEU A 411 14.93 -8.29 0.50
N GLN A 412 15.57 -9.16 -0.27
CA GLN A 412 16.95 -9.62 -0.06
C GLN A 412 17.91 -8.96 -1.05
N ALA A 413 19.15 -8.79 -0.61
CA ALA A 413 20.21 -7.99 -1.24
C ALA A 413 20.58 -8.32 -2.70
N ASN A 414 20.08 -9.39 -3.30
CA ASN A 414 20.48 -9.86 -4.63
C ASN A 414 19.35 -9.95 -5.67
N PHE A 415 18.14 -9.65 -5.29
CA PHE A 415 17.00 -9.61 -6.22
C PHE A 415 16.61 -8.15 -6.42
N GLY A 416 16.47 -7.71 -7.66
CA GLY A 416 15.89 -6.39 -7.95
C GLY A 416 14.58 -6.27 -7.18
N ASN A 417 14.37 -5.14 -6.49
CA ASN A 417 13.21 -4.92 -5.63
C ASN A 417 11.93 -4.68 -6.47
N GLY A 418 11.60 -5.57 -7.36
CA GLY A 418 10.50 -5.47 -8.29
C GLY A 418 10.59 -6.51 -9.39
N GLY A 419 10.08 -6.23 -10.55
CA GLY A 419 10.14 -7.12 -11.70
C GLY A 419 9.69 -6.43 -13.00
N VAL A 420 9.81 -7.13 -14.10
CA VAL A 420 9.44 -6.65 -15.43
C VAL A 420 8.03 -7.12 -15.78
N VAL A 421 7.13 -6.19 -16.07
CA VAL A 421 5.79 -6.45 -16.57
C VAL A 421 5.78 -6.34 -18.11
N GLY A 422 5.39 -7.40 -18.81
CA GLY A 422 5.07 -7.34 -20.22
C GLY A 422 3.69 -6.71 -20.44
N VAL A 423 3.60 -5.67 -21.22
CA VAL A 423 2.33 -5.02 -21.61
C VAL A 423 2.08 -5.35 -23.10
N TYR A 424 1.01 -6.08 -23.37
CA TYR A 424 0.71 -6.64 -24.68
C TYR A 424 -0.62 -6.14 -25.22
N ASN A 425 -0.69 -5.87 -26.53
CA ASN A 425 -1.96 -5.64 -27.22
C ASN A 425 -2.47 -6.94 -27.85
N PRO A 426 -3.48 -7.62 -27.27
CA PRO A 426 -3.98 -8.90 -27.76
C PRO A 426 -4.94 -8.76 -28.98
N PHE A 427 -5.18 -7.53 -29.43
CA PHE A 427 -6.11 -7.28 -30.54
C PHE A 427 -5.38 -7.16 -31.87
N ASP A 428 -6.07 -7.48 -32.94
CA ASP A 428 -5.60 -7.40 -34.35
C ASP A 428 -5.56 -5.97 -34.90
N ALA A 429 -5.85 -4.97 -34.05
CA ALA A 429 -5.87 -3.56 -34.40
C ALA A 429 -5.15 -2.71 -33.34
N THR A 430 -4.72 -1.52 -33.73
CA THR A 430 -4.22 -0.53 -32.79
C THR A 430 -5.29 -0.17 -31.75
N LYS A 431 -4.93 -0.24 -30.46
CA LYS A 431 -5.83 0.06 -29.33
C LYS A 431 -5.17 0.98 -28.33
N GLU A 432 -6.02 1.67 -27.56
CA GLU A 432 -5.61 2.50 -26.44
C GLU A 432 -5.86 1.76 -25.12
N PHE A 433 -4.83 1.77 -24.27
CA PHE A 433 -4.86 1.12 -22.97
C PHE A 433 -4.48 2.11 -21.87
N LYS A 434 -4.77 1.74 -20.64
CA LYS A 434 -4.14 2.32 -19.46
C LYS A 434 -3.52 1.24 -18.59
N ILE A 435 -2.43 1.58 -17.92
CA ILE A 435 -1.83 0.75 -16.88
C ILE A 435 -2.12 1.40 -15.54
N VAL A 436 -2.81 0.69 -14.67
CA VAL A 436 -3.19 1.14 -13.32
C VAL A 436 -2.33 0.42 -12.31
N PHE A 437 -1.88 1.15 -11.30
CA PHE A 437 -1.11 0.66 -10.16
C PHE A 437 -1.98 0.80 -8.92
N GLU A 438 -2.36 -0.30 -8.33
CA GLU A 438 -3.31 -0.28 -7.21
C GLU A 438 -3.06 -1.43 -6.21
N PRO A 439 -3.40 -1.26 -4.91
CA PRO A 439 -3.36 -2.35 -3.95
C PRO A 439 -4.44 -3.39 -4.25
N ASP A 440 -4.37 -4.55 -3.58
CA ASP A 440 -5.43 -5.54 -3.64
C ASP A 440 -6.75 -4.95 -3.08
N GLN A 441 -7.88 -5.47 -3.53
CA GLN A 441 -9.20 -4.99 -3.16
C GLN A 441 -9.52 -5.15 -1.67
N ASP A 442 -8.88 -6.12 -1.03
CA ASP A 442 -8.98 -6.43 0.40
C ASP A 442 -7.72 -6.00 1.18
N GLU A 443 -6.85 -5.21 0.57
CA GLU A 443 -5.66 -4.72 1.23
C GLU A 443 -6.00 -3.58 2.20
N ILE A 444 -5.88 -3.88 3.49
CA ILE A 444 -6.27 -3.04 4.61
C ILE A 444 -5.04 -2.38 5.24
N GLY A 445 -5.23 -1.21 5.88
CA GLY A 445 -4.19 -0.51 6.62
C GLY A 445 -3.32 0.40 5.76
N THR A 446 -2.06 0.54 6.14
CA THR A 446 -1.15 1.49 5.49
C THR A 446 -0.89 1.13 4.03
N GLU A 447 -1.17 2.05 3.12
CA GLU A 447 -0.91 1.88 1.69
C GLU A 447 0.59 1.89 1.37
N LEU A 448 1.02 1.02 0.47
CA LEU A 448 2.43 0.83 0.11
C LEU A 448 3.15 2.14 -0.27
N PHE A 449 2.52 3.03 -1.05
CA PHE A 449 3.14 4.28 -1.48
C PHE A 449 3.41 5.28 -0.33
N LYS A 450 2.80 5.09 0.84
CA LYS A 450 3.06 5.91 2.04
C LYS A 450 4.33 5.49 2.79
N VAL A 451 4.72 4.22 2.66
CA VAL A 451 5.84 3.62 3.39
C VAL A 451 7.00 3.19 2.50
N ALA A 452 6.80 3.21 1.19
CA ALA A 452 7.81 2.87 0.20
C ALA A 452 7.81 3.85 -0.98
N GLU A 453 8.96 4.00 -1.63
CA GLU A 453 9.05 4.57 -2.97
C GLU A 453 8.79 3.47 -3.99
N ILE A 454 7.75 3.66 -4.80
CA ILE A 454 7.42 2.78 -5.92
C ILE A 454 7.81 3.53 -7.19
N ARG A 455 8.84 3.03 -7.87
CA ARG A 455 9.34 3.58 -9.13
C ARG A 455 9.17 2.57 -10.24
N PHE A 456 9.01 3.04 -11.46
CA PHE A 456 9.05 2.19 -12.63
C PHE A 456 9.73 2.88 -13.80
N THR A 457 10.29 2.07 -14.69
CA THR A 457 10.86 2.53 -15.95
C THR A 457 10.10 1.90 -17.12
N LEU A 458 9.96 2.64 -18.21
CA LEU A 458 9.40 2.16 -19.45
C LEU A 458 10.52 1.84 -20.44
N ASP A 459 10.38 0.76 -21.19
CA ASP A 459 11.21 0.54 -22.38
C ASP A 459 10.86 1.54 -23.50
N GLY A 460 11.65 1.53 -24.57
CA GLY A 460 11.45 2.46 -25.69
C GLY A 460 10.08 2.29 -26.37
N ARG A 461 9.51 1.09 -26.38
CA ARG A 461 8.22 0.79 -27.00
C ARG A 461 7.04 1.37 -26.20
N LEU A 462 7.01 1.13 -24.89
CA LEU A 462 5.98 1.70 -24.03
C LEU A 462 6.11 3.23 -23.90
N LEU A 463 7.34 3.74 -23.88
CA LEU A 463 7.57 5.17 -23.88
C LEU A 463 7.02 5.84 -25.15
N GLU A 464 7.27 5.26 -26.34
CA GLU A 464 6.68 5.72 -27.60
C GLU A 464 5.14 5.65 -27.56
N ALA A 465 4.58 4.51 -27.13
CA ALA A 465 3.12 4.31 -27.02
C ALA A 465 2.46 5.34 -26.11
N TRP A 466 3.06 5.63 -24.96
CA TRP A 466 2.58 6.64 -24.03
C TRP A 466 2.69 8.07 -24.58
N GLN A 467 3.81 8.40 -25.27
CA GLN A 467 3.99 9.71 -25.92
C GLN A 467 2.97 9.93 -27.05
N LEU A 468 2.69 8.89 -27.87
CA LEU A 468 1.66 8.93 -28.90
C LEU A 468 0.26 9.21 -28.32
N GLY A 469 -0.03 8.69 -27.14
CA GLY A 469 -1.30 8.89 -26.43
C GLY A 469 -1.41 10.20 -25.65
N GLY A 470 -0.43 11.11 -25.76
CA GLY A 470 -0.47 12.44 -25.16
C GLY A 470 0.22 12.58 -23.79
N SER A 471 0.94 11.58 -23.34
CA SER A 471 1.78 11.60 -22.11
C SER A 471 0.99 11.90 -20.83
N ASN A 472 -0.20 11.30 -20.68
CA ASN A 472 -1.07 11.52 -19.54
C ASN A 472 -0.67 10.67 -18.32
N LEU A 473 -0.72 11.27 -17.14
CA LEU A 473 -0.36 10.66 -15.85
C LEU A 473 -1.40 11.01 -14.79
N THR A 474 -1.76 10.03 -13.96
CA THR A 474 -2.58 10.24 -12.77
C THR A 474 -1.79 9.72 -11.56
N ASN A 475 -1.60 10.56 -10.52
CA ASN A 475 -0.85 10.24 -9.30
C ASN A 475 0.56 9.66 -9.57
N ILE A 476 1.21 10.11 -10.63
CA ILE A 476 2.57 9.72 -11.02
C ILE A 476 3.36 10.99 -11.35
N LYS A 477 4.63 11.02 -10.92
CA LYS A 477 5.60 12.05 -11.26
C LYS A 477 6.70 11.45 -12.13
N ARG A 478 6.95 12.05 -13.31
CA ARG A 478 8.10 11.69 -14.14
C ARG A 478 9.37 12.25 -13.49
N THR A 479 10.36 11.40 -13.22
CA THR A 479 11.62 11.78 -12.55
C THR A 479 12.79 11.89 -13.51
N THR A 480 12.84 11.05 -14.55
CA THR A 480 13.80 11.14 -15.66
C THR A 480 13.09 10.98 -17.00
N GLU A 481 13.83 10.83 -18.09
CA GLU A 481 13.25 10.58 -19.41
C GLU A 481 12.41 9.30 -19.46
N THR A 482 12.83 8.25 -18.74
CA THR A 482 12.20 6.91 -18.75
C THR A 482 11.72 6.45 -17.39
N GLU A 483 12.02 7.16 -16.30
CA GLU A 483 11.68 6.75 -14.94
C GLU A 483 10.55 7.60 -14.35
N PHE A 484 9.68 6.95 -13.60
CA PHE A 484 8.48 7.50 -12.98
C PHE A 484 8.39 7.08 -11.52
N LEU A 485 7.79 7.96 -10.69
CA LEU A 485 7.53 7.76 -9.26
C LEU A 485 6.04 7.80 -9.01
N ILE A 486 5.49 6.79 -8.33
CA ILE A 486 4.10 6.76 -7.87
C ILE A 486 3.97 7.66 -6.65
N THR A 487 2.99 8.57 -6.66
CA THR A 487 2.81 9.60 -5.63
C THR A 487 1.47 9.54 -4.90
N GLY A 488 0.60 8.61 -5.28
CA GLY A 488 -0.72 8.47 -4.66
C GLY A 488 -1.43 7.17 -5.07
N PRO A 489 -2.61 6.93 -4.51
CA PRO A 489 -3.40 5.72 -4.78
C PRO A 489 -3.94 5.73 -6.21
N ARG A 490 -4.22 4.53 -6.74
CA ARG A 490 -4.75 4.34 -8.10
C ARG A 490 -4.00 5.15 -9.15
N ALA A 491 -2.66 5.08 -9.09
CA ALA A 491 -1.80 5.73 -10.04
C ALA A 491 -1.98 5.11 -11.43
N SER A 492 -1.94 5.91 -12.50
CA SER A 492 -2.08 5.35 -13.86
C SER A 492 -1.25 6.06 -14.93
N LEU A 493 -0.80 5.27 -15.90
CA LEU A 493 -0.35 5.71 -17.21
C LEU A 493 -1.54 5.59 -18.16
N ASP A 494 -2.04 6.70 -18.67
CA ASP A 494 -3.24 6.72 -19.50
C ASP A 494 -2.90 6.88 -20.98
N ASN A 495 -3.78 6.33 -21.84
CA ASN A 495 -3.72 6.43 -23.29
C ASN A 495 -2.44 5.85 -23.94
N LEU A 496 -2.03 4.64 -23.55
CA LEU A 496 -0.96 3.94 -24.26
C LEU A 496 -1.49 3.45 -25.61
N VAL A 497 -0.97 3.96 -26.70
CA VAL A 497 -1.36 3.58 -28.07
C VAL A 497 -0.45 2.45 -28.56
N LEU A 498 -0.91 1.20 -28.45
CA LEU A 498 -0.20 0.02 -28.93
C LEU A 498 -0.78 -0.49 -30.25
N ARG A 499 0.09 -0.80 -31.22
CA ARG A 499 -0.31 -1.44 -32.48
C ARG A 499 -0.74 -2.89 -32.22
N ALA A 500 -1.36 -3.52 -33.20
CA ALA A 500 -1.69 -4.93 -33.13
C ALA A 500 -0.45 -5.76 -32.76
N GLU A 501 -0.62 -6.67 -31.79
CA GLU A 501 0.43 -7.59 -31.31
C GLU A 501 1.70 -6.92 -30.76
N ASP A 502 1.70 -5.59 -30.54
CA ASP A 502 2.82 -4.90 -29.90
C ASP A 502 2.98 -5.36 -28.46
N VAL A 503 4.23 -5.56 -28.05
CA VAL A 503 4.63 -5.82 -26.68
C VAL A 503 5.68 -4.80 -26.26
N GLY A 504 5.55 -4.26 -25.05
CA GLY A 504 6.56 -3.45 -24.41
C GLY A 504 6.72 -3.85 -22.96
N THR A 505 7.74 -3.34 -22.28
CA THR A 505 8.05 -3.73 -20.90
C THR A 505 8.10 -2.54 -19.95
N LEU A 506 7.57 -2.78 -18.76
CA LEU A 506 7.63 -1.89 -17.62
C LEU A 506 8.43 -2.60 -16.52
N ASN A 507 9.43 -1.91 -15.95
CA ASN A 507 10.21 -2.46 -14.84
C ASN A 507 9.85 -1.71 -13.56
N LEU A 508 9.26 -2.42 -12.59
CA LEU A 508 8.85 -1.91 -11.29
C LEU A 508 9.97 -2.07 -10.26
N LYS A 509 10.15 -1.08 -9.38
CA LYS A 509 11.06 -1.13 -8.23
C LYS A 509 10.38 -0.58 -6.99
N VAL A 510 10.55 -1.26 -5.87
CA VAL A 510 10.00 -0.86 -4.57
C VAL A 510 11.12 -0.74 -3.56
N HIS A 511 11.17 0.40 -2.84
CA HIS A 511 12.13 0.66 -1.78
C HIS A 511 11.41 1.17 -0.55
N PHE A 512 11.39 0.41 0.53
CA PHE A 512 10.81 0.87 1.80
C PHE A 512 11.63 2.00 2.42
N LEU A 513 10.92 2.90 3.11
CA LEU A 513 11.50 4.03 3.83
C LEU A 513 11.66 3.66 5.31
N THR A 514 12.88 3.76 5.85
CA THR A 514 13.20 3.33 7.21
C THR A 514 12.50 4.14 8.29
N ARG A 515 12.19 5.42 8.01
CA ARG A 515 11.48 6.31 8.97
C ARG A 515 9.98 6.08 9.00
N LYS A 516 9.47 5.18 8.16
CA LYS A 516 8.04 4.84 8.13
C LYS A 516 7.81 3.51 8.81
N THR A 517 7.06 3.56 9.89
CA THR A 517 6.52 2.35 10.54
C THR A 517 5.30 1.89 9.76
N PHE A 518 5.07 0.60 9.75
CA PHE A 518 3.88 0.00 9.18
C PHE A 518 3.57 -1.33 9.89
N ASP A 519 2.33 -1.62 9.93
CA ASP A 519 1.67 -2.62 10.76
C ASP A 519 1.57 -4.02 10.11
N LYS A 520 1.93 -4.13 8.83
CA LYS A 520 1.80 -5.41 8.11
C LYS A 520 3.11 -5.85 7.45
N PRO A 521 3.40 -7.18 7.46
CA PRO A 521 4.63 -7.74 6.89
C PRO A 521 4.56 -7.94 5.36
N ARG A 522 3.39 -7.77 4.73
CA ARG A 522 3.13 -8.12 3.33
C ARG A 522 2.22 -7.08 2.68
N PHE A 523 2.50 -6.79 1.41
CA PHE A 523 1.66 -5.96 0.55
C PHE A 523 1.39 -6.69 -0.76
N ARG A 524 0.15 -6.78 -1.20
CA ARG A 524 -0.23 -7.16 -2.55
C ARG A 524 -0.45 -5.91 -3.38
N TYR A 525 0.25 -5.79 -4.49
CA TYR A 525 0.23 -4.61 -5.35
C TYR A 525 0.12 -5.03 -6.81
N HIS A 526 -0.87 -4.48 -7.50
CA HIS A 526 -1.21 -4.87 -8.86
C HIS A 526 -0.74 -3.86 -9.89
N VAL A 527 -0.28 -4.38 -11.03
CA VAL A 527 -0.10 -3.63 -12.27
C VAL A 527 -1.12 -4.16 -13.26
N VAL A 528 -2.17 -3.38 -13.52
CA VAL A 528 -3.37 -3.81 -14.23
C VAL A 528 -3.45 -3.13 -15.58
N GLN A 529 -3.56 -3.91 -16.66
CA GLN A 529 -3.86 -3.39 -17.99
C GLN A 529 -5.37 -3.33 -18.21
N ARG A 530 -5.86 -2.15 -18.57
CA ARG A 530 -7.28 -1.91 -18.85
C ARG A 530 -7.44 -1.27 -20.24
N THR A 531 -8.60 -1.49 -20.88
CA THR A 531 -8.98 -0.72 -22.07
C THR A 531 -9.36 0.70 -21.67
N MET A 532 -9.07 1.69 -22.53
CA MET A 532 -9.57 3.06 -22.33
C MET A 532 -11.09 3.12 -22.52
N GLU A 533 -11.64 2.38 -23.47
CA GLU A 533 -13.08 2.27 -23.70
C GLU A 533 -13.67 1.22 -22.75
N GLY A 534 -14.59 1.62 -21.88
CA GLY A 534 -15.32 0.72 -20.98
C GLY A 534 -14.55 0.25 -19.75
N ASP A 535 -13.29 0.67 -19.57
CA ASP A 535 -12.46 0.34 -18.40
C ASP A 535 -12.32 -1.16 -18.09
N LYS A 536 -12.40 -1.99 -19.13
CA LYS A 536 -12.36 -3.44 -18.99
C LYS A 536 -10.95 -3.91 -18.63
N ILE A 537 -10.82 -4.71 -17.58
CA ILE A 537 -9.58 -5.42 -17.24
C ILE A 537 -9.29 -6.44 -18.34
N ILE A 538 -8.06 -6.40 -18.87
CA ILE A 538 -7.55 -7.37 -19.85
C ILE A 538 -6.67 -8.41 -19.14
N GLY A 539 -5.96 -7.99 -18.12
CA GLY A 539 -5.09 -8.80 -17.29
C GLY A 539 -4.10 -7.93 -16.53
N GLY A 540 -3.19 -8.57 -15.82
CA GLY A 540 -2.23 -7.85 -15.00
C GLY A 540 -1.20 -8.77 -14.38
N GLU A 541 -0.41 -8.18 -13.50
CA GLU A 541 0.54 -8.89 -12.65
C GLU A 541 0.41 -8.39 -11.21
N THR A 542 0.61 -9.30 -10.28
CA THR A 542 0.56 -9.02 -8.86
C THR A 542 1.95 -9.18 -8.26
N TYR A 543 2.36 -8.19 -7.47
CA TYR A 543 3.56 -8.23 -6.66
C TYR A 543 3.18 -8.54 -5.22
N ASP A 544 3.65 -9.67 -4.71
CA ASP A 544 3.57 -10.04 -3.31
C ASP A 544 4.85 -9.55 -2.61
N ILE A 545 4.78 -8.31 -2.10
CA ILE A 545 5.93 -7.61 -1.51
C ILE A 545 6.00 -7.95 -0.04
N ARG A 546 7.05 -8.66 0.37
CA ARG A 546 7.27 -9.11 1.75
C ARG A 546 8.34 -8.26 2.40
N LYS A 547 7.99 -7.66 3.53
CA LYS A 547 8.93 -6.94 4.38
C LYS A 547 9.58 -7.91 5.39
N LYS A 548 10.89 -7.79 5.56
CA LYS A 548 11.59 -8.38 6.72
C LYS A 548 11.72 -7.33 7.82
N GLU A 549 11.67 -7.79 9.07
CA GLU A 549 12.03 -6.94 10.19
C GLU A 549 13.49 -6.51 10.07
N ARG A 550 13.73 -5.23 10.28
CA ARG A 550 15.07 -4.67 10.32
C ARG A 550 15.22 -3.61 11.40
N SER A 551 16.44 -3.38 11.87
CA SER A 551 16.75 -2.25 12.71
C SER A 551 16.68 -0.94 11.92
N PHE A 552 16.15 0.08 12.55
CA PHE A 552 16.08 1.43 12.01
C PHE A 552 17.48 1.99 11.72
N PHE A 553 17.63 2.71 10.60
CA PHE A 553 18.72 3.63 10.36
C PHE A 553 18.20 4.99 9.90
N ALA A 554 18.94 6.04 10.14
CA ALA A 554 18.65 7.38 9.66
C ALA A 554 19.76 7.87 8.73
N ALA A 555 19.39 8.49 7.62
CA ALA A 555 20.33 9.27 6.83
C ALA A 555 20.61 10.60 7.56
N GLU A 556 21.88 10.94 7.71
CA GLU A 556 22.32 12.21 8.30
C GLU A 556 23.30 12.88 7.35
N ALA A 557 22.88 13.98 6.74
CA ALA A 557 23.67 14.75 5.77
C ALA A 557 24.71 15.69 6.44
N GLY A 558 24.67 15.78 7.77
CA GLY A 558 25.44 16.75 8.56
C GLY A 558 24.63 17.99 8.92
N SER A 559 25.25 18.90 9.69
CA SER A 559 24.62 20.17 10.07
C SER A 559 24.68 21.18 8.95
N GLU A 560 23.76 22.14 8.97
CA GLU A 560 23.77 23.34 8.12
C GLU A 560 25.14 24.02 8.16
N LEU A 561 25.60 24.51 7.01
CA LEU A 561 26.90 25.14 6.84
C LEU A 561 26.76 26.58 6.34
N GLU A 562 27.53 27.48 6.94
CA GLU A 562 27.73 28.83 6.41
C GLU A 562 29.06 28.91 5.67
N ALA A 563 29.06 29.33 4.42
CA ALA A 563 30.27 29.43 3.58
C ALA A 563 30.42 30.84 2.99
N LEU A 564 31.65 31.18 2.62
CA LEU A 564 31.87 32.32 1.75
C LEU A 564 31.65 31.94 0.29
N LEU A 565 31.19 32.88 -0.53
CA LEU A 565 30.95 32.64 -1.95
C LEU A 565 32.23 32.09 -2.62
N ASN A 566 32.09 31.00 -3.37
CA ASN A 566 33.18 30.29 -4.07
C ASN A 566 34.22 29.62 -3.15
N GLU A 567 34.01 29.56 -1.85
CA GLU A 567 34.83 28.78 -0.95
C GLU A 567 34.62 27.27 -1.22
N PRO A 568 35.65 26.42 -1.28
CA PRO A 568 35.44 24.98 -1.35
C PRO A 568 34.97 24.44 0.00
N ILE A 569 33.96 23.61 -0.02
CA ILE A 569 33.44 22.95 1.17
C ILE A 569 33.32 21.45 0.94
N THR A 570 33.34 20.72 2.04
CA THR A 570 33.14 19.26 2.04
C THR A 570 32.11 18.92 3.09
N ILE A 571 31.09 18.16 2.66
CA ILE A 571 30.03 17.63 3.52
C ILE A 571 30.27 16.13 3.64
N VAL A 572 30.18 15.58 4.85
CA VAL A 572 30.36 14.15 5.11
C VAL A 572 29.12 13.60 5.78
N ALA A 573 28.46 12.66 5.11
CA ALA A 573 27.32 11.94 5.67
C ALA A 573 27.76 11.03 6.82
N GLU A 574 26.90 10.87 7.83
CA GLU A 574 27.13 9.89 8.88
C GLU A 574 27.07 8.46 8.35
N ASP A 575 27.82 7.55 8.99
CA ASP A 575 27.81 6.14 8.64
C ASP A 575 26.63 5.44 9.30
N ILE A 576 25.81 4.76 8.51
CA ILE A 576 24.68 3.98 9.04
C ILE A 576 25.10 2.62 9.62
N ASN A 577 26.42 2.35 9.70
CA ASN A 577 27.03 1.12 10.24
C ASN A 577 26.63 -0.17 9.49
N GLU A 578 26.22 -0.05 8.23
CA GLU A 578 26.00 -1.17 7.34
C GLU A 578 26.39 -0.83 5.89
N ALA A 579 26.49 -1.82 5.03
CA ALA A 579 26.79 -1.60 3.61
C ALA A 579 25.67 -0.80 2.93
N ALA A 580 26.02 0.37 2.39
CA ALA A 580 25.04 1.27 1.79
C ALA A 580 25.60 2.08 0.62
N ILE A 581 24.70 2.59 -0.21
CA ILE A 581 24.96 3.55 -1.28
C ILE A 581 24.51 4.92 -0.78
N TYR A 582 25.35 5.93 -0.92
CA TYR A 582 25.08 7.32 -0.58
C TYR A 582 25.05 8.13 -1.87
N ASN A 583 23.89 8.71 -2.19
CA ASN A 583 23.68 9.51 -3.38
C ASN A 583 23.36 10.96 -2.98
N TRP A 584 24.12 11.92 -3.55
CA TRP A 584 23.90 13.33 -3.31
C TRP A 584 23.24 13.99 -4.51
N TYR A 585 22.21 14.75 -4.28
CA TYR A 585 21.45 15.48 -5.28
C TYR A 585 21.49 16.97 -4.98
N ASN A 586 21.53 17.77 -6.04
CA ASN A 586 21.35 19.22 -5.94
C ASN A 586 19.85 19.59 -5.85
N SER A 587 19.56 20.88 -5.64
CA SER A 587 18.19 21.40 -5.55
C SER A 587 17.33 21.15 -6.80
N ALA A 588 17.96 20.99 -7.98
CA ALA A 588 17.28 20.60 -9.22
C ALA A 588 16.98 19.09 -9.30
N GLY A 589 17.39 18.29 -8.31
CA GLY A 589 17.21 16.85 -8.29
C GLY A 589 18.21 16.04 -9.14
N ASN A 590 19.30 16.67 -9.60
CA ASN A 590 20.35 15.97 -10.35
C ASN A 590 21.31 15.28 -9.37
N LEU A 591 21.65 14.02 -9.67
CA LEU A 591 22.71 13.28 -8.96
C LEU A 591 24.06 13.94 -9.26
N ILE A 592 24.76 14.39 -8.20
CA ILE A 592 26.04 15.10 -8.31
C ILE A 592 27.22 14.32 -7.72
N CYS A 593 26.97 13.42 -6.77
CA CYS A 593 28.01 12.61 -6.15
C CYS A 593 27.46 11.27 -5.66
N VAL A 594 28.31 10.23 -5.69
CA VAL A 594 28.05 8.92 -5.07
C VAL A 594 29.17 8.66 -4.07
N GLY A 595 28.83 8.44 -2.81
CA GLY A 595 29.75 8.24 -1.71
C GLY A 595 29.35 9.05 -0.48
N ARG A 596 30.00 8.79 0.65
CA ARG A 596 29.72 9.50 1.91
C ARG A 596 30.12 10.96 1.91
N GLU A 597 31.08 11.34 1.06
CA GLU A 597 31.66 12.67 1.02
C GLU A 597 31.25 13.40 -0.24
N LEU A 598 30.66 14.59 -0.06
CA LEU A 598 30.34 15.53 -1.12
C LEU A 598 31.30 16.72 -1.05
N SER A 599 32.19 16.84 -2.06
CA SER A 599 33.10 17.97 -2.21
C SER A 599 32.56 18.95 -3.22
N ILE A 600 32.37 20.21 -2.80
CA ILE A 600 31.89 21.32 -3.60
C ILE A 600 33.01 22.33 -3.77
N ALA A 601 33.49 22.50 -5.00
CA ALA A 601 34.66 23.37 -5.29
C ALA A 601 34.31 24.87 -5.13
N THR A 602 33.08 25.25 -5.36
CA THR A 602 32.62 26.64 -5.29
C THR A 602 31.25 26.65 -4.58
N ALA A 603 31.24 27.05 -3.32
CA ALA A 603 30.01 27.12 -2.53
C ALA A 603 29.07 28.20 -3.04
N VAL A 604 27.79 27.85 -3.12
CA VAL A 604 26.66 28.74 -3.37
C VAL A 604 25.55 28.40 -2.41
N ALA A 605 24.61 29.32 -2.15
CA ALA A 605 23.44 29.02 -1.33
C ALA A 605 22.57 27.97 -2.04
N GLU A 606 22.51 26.78 -1.46
CA GLU A 606 21.80 25.64 -2.06
C GLU A 606 21.45 24.61 -0.99
N ILE A 607 20.34 23.86 -1.22
CA ILE A 607 19.99 22.69 -0.42
C ILE A 607 20.44 21.46 -1.18
N TYR A 608 21.22 20.61 -0.50
CA TYR A 608 21.66 19.33 -1.00
C TYR A 608 20.90 18.22 -0.29
N ARG A 609 20.39 17.26 -1.08
CA ARG A 609 19.67 16.10 -0.55
C ARG A 609 20.55 14.86 -0.62
N LEU A 610 20.72 14.21 0.52
CA LEU A 610 21.34 12.90 0.66
C LEU A 610 20.26 11.81 0.59
N GLU A 611 20.47 10.81 -0.25
CA GLU A 611 19.75 9.53 -0.24
C GLU A 611 20.69 8.44 0.21
N VAL A 612 20.32 7.67 1.22
CA VAL A 612 21.05 6.50 1.69
C VAL A 612 20.24 5.25 1.41
N ILE A 613 20.84 4.28 0.70
CA ILE A 613 20.19 3.02 0.33
C ILE A 613 21.00 1.88 0.92
N SER A 614 20.42 1.10 1.83
CA SER A 614 21.05 -0.13 2.30
C SER A 614 21.22 -1.12 1.15
N THR A 615 22.39 -1.72 1.01
CA THR A 615 22.62 -2.78 0.03
C THR A 615 22.22 -4.17 0.56
N ILE A 616 21.82 -4.26 1.83
CA ILE A 616 21.37 -5.50 2.46
C ILE A 616 19.94 -5.86 2.03
N ASP A 617 19.05 -4.86 1.95
CA ASP A 617 17.61 -5.06 1.72
C ASP A 617 16.96 -3.95 0.88
N GLY A 618 17.75 -2.96 0.42
CA GLY A 618 17.25 -1.85 -0.41
C GLY A 618 16.41 -0.81 0.32
N PHE A 619 16.34 -0.84 1.64
CA PHE A 619 15.67 0.23 2.40
C PHE A 619 16.38 1.56 2.22
N LYS A 620 15.61 2.63 2.26
CA LYS A 620 16.10 4.00 2.03
C LYS A 620 15.80 4.93 3.18
N ASP A 621 16.63 5.96 3.30
CA ASP A 621 16.30 7.18 4.03
C ASP A 621 16.89 8.40 3.34
N TYR A 622 16.41 9.58 3.70
CA TYR A 622 16.79 10.86 3.14
C TYR A 622 17.13 11.85 4.24
N SER A 623 18.10 12.71 3.96
CA SER A 623 18.41 13.88 4.76
C SER A 623 18.73 15.06 3.85
N GLU A 624 18.58 16.26 4.36
CA GLU A 624 18.91 17.48 3.63
C GLU A 624 19.92 18.29 4.44
N VAL A 625 20.78 19.02 3.75
CA VAL A 625 21.70 19.98 4.35
C VAL A 625 21.65 21.27 3.55
N GLU A 626 21.46 22.38 4.24
CA GLU A 626 21.48 23.70 3.65
C GLU A 626 22.87 24.31 3.76
N ILE A 627 23.36 24.84 2.63
CA ILE A 627 24.48 25.76 2.61
C ILE A 627 23.94 27.15 2.49
N SER A 628 24.16 27.95 3.51
CA SER A 628 23.85 29.38 3.51
C SER A 628 25.11 30.20 3.27
N MET A 629 24.97 31.39 2.72
CA MET A 629 26.08 32.30 2.56
C MET A 629 26.28 33.12 3.81
N ARG A 630 27.50 33.11 4.35
CA ARG A 630 27.86 33.97 5.49
C ARG A 630 27.58 35.43 5.10
N PRO A 631 26.87 36.19 5.92
CA PRO A 631 26.68 37.60 5.63
C PRO A 631 28.00 38.36 5.68
N SER A 632 28.10 39.46 4.95
CA SER A 632 29.23 40.39 5.14
C SER A 632 29.16 41.01 6.54
N SER A 633 30.30 41.14 7.21
CA SER A 633 30.40 41.60 8.60
C SER A 633 31.65 42.41 8.90
N ILE A 634 31.62 43.20 9.96
CA ILE A 634 32.81 43.71 10.63
C ILE A 634 33.19 42.71 11.71
N ASP A 635 34.27 41.98 11.53
CA ASP A 635 34.65 40.88 12.40
C ASP A 635 35.35 41.37 13.68
N LEU A 636 36.18 42.45 13.58
CA LEU A 636 36.91 43.00 14.70
C LEU A 636 37.35 44.44 14.45
N LEU A 637 37.29 45.27 15.49
CA LEU A 637 37.97 46.56 15.60
C LEU A 637 39.10 46.45 16.62
N SER A 638 40.37 46.59 16.22
CA SER A 638 41.47 46.44 17.14
C SER A 638 42.63 47.40 16.85
N PRO A 639 43.18 48.10 17.84
CA PRO A 639 42.67 48.19 19.21
C PRO A 639 41.36 49.04 19.29
N ASN A 640 40.50 48.67 20.23
CA ASN A 640 39.31 49.48 20.54
C ASN A 640 39.07 49.44 22.05
N PRO A 641 39.27 50.54 22.83
CA PRO A 641 39.55 51.94 22.37
C PRO A 641 40.90 52.10 21.67
N SER A 642 41.00 53.13 20.82
CA SER A 642 42.19 53.44 20.09
C SER A 642 42.58 54.94 20.14
N ASP A 643 43.91 55.24 20.12
CA ASP A 643 44.43 56.60 20.09
C ASP A 643 44.70 57.10 18.65
N ASP A 644 45.48 56.36 17.88
CA ASP A 644 46.02 56.82 16.61
C ASP A 644 45.49 56.05 15.39
N ARG A 645 45.30 54.75 15.56
CA ARG A 645 44.95 53.85 14.45
C ARG A 645 44.11 52.67 14.92
N VAL A 646 43.16 52.26 14.12
CA VAL A 646 42.39 51.05 14.32
C VAL A 646 42.47 50.15 13.08
N SER A 647 42.77 48.89 13.24
CA SER A 647 42.62 47.90 12.19
C SER A 647 41.20 47.32 12.26
N VAL A 648 40.53 47.33 11.14
CA VAL A 648 39.17 46.77 10.97
C VAL A 648 39.33 45.50 10.16
N ALA A 649 39.06 44.37 10.83
CA ALA A 649 38.90 43.10 10.15
C ALA A 649 37.43 42.98 9.65
N TYR A 650 37.26 42.52 8.44
CA TYR A 650 35.96 42.39 7.80
C TYR A 650 35.87 41.17 6.90
N THR A 651 34.69 40.63 6.77
CA THR A 651 34.34 39.62 5.79
C THR A 651 33.38 40.20 4.78
N LEU A 652 33.67 40.05 3.47
CA LEU A 652 32.78 40.41 2.38
C LEU A 652 32.34 39.17 1.64
N ASN A 653 31.05 39.07 1.38
CA ASN A 653 30.50 37.92 0.68
C ASN A 653 29.46 38.39 -0.35
N ASN A 654 29.63 37.99 -1.61
CA ASN A 654 28.72 38.23 -2.71
C ASN A 654 28.31 39.72 -2.87
N VAL A 655 29.26 40.65 -2.78
CA VAL A 655 29.05 42.08 -2.93
C VAL A 655 29.83 42.63 -4.09
N SER A 656 29.31 43.63 -4.78
CA SER A 656 29.97 44.31 -5.93
C SER A 656 30.77 45.50 -5.50
N SER A 657 30.41 46.11 -4.39
CA SER A 657 31.13 47.26 -3.82
C SER A 657 30.98 47.29 -2.30
N ALA A 658 32.04 47.63 -1.60
CA ALA A 658 31.99 47.78 -0.13
C ALA A 658 32.87 48.96 0.34
N TYR A 659 32.44 49.62 1.40
CA TYR A 659 33.21 50.61 2.11
C TYR A 659 32.79 50.66 3.59
N LEU A 660 33.71 51.14 4.43
CA LEU A 660 33.40 51.48 5.81
C LEU A 660 33.00 52.97 5.86
N MET A 661 31.90 53.25 6.55
CA MET A 661 31.47 54.60 6.87
C MET A 661 31.63 54.83 8.37
N VAL A 662 32.51 55.77 8.71
CA VAL A 662 32.81 56.14 10.11
C VAL A 662 32.06 57.44 10.41
N MET A 663 31.14 57.41 11.33
CA MET A 663 30.24 58.50 11.69
C MET A 663 30.40 58.95 13.14
N SER A 664 30.37 60.27 13.36
CA SER A 664 30.37 60.87 14.69
C SER A 664 29.23 61.85 14.86
N TYR A 665 28.64 61.86 16.05
CA TYR A 665 27.56 62.78 16.43
C TYR A 665 28.03 63.77 17.53
N GLN A 666 29.26 64.29 17.47
CA GLN A 666 29.76 65.15 18.47
C GLN A 666 29.64 66.64 18.11
N GLY A 667 29.22 67.46 19.08
CA GLY A 667 29.36 68.92 19.06
C GLY A 667 28.48 69.70 18.04
N GLY A 668 27.34 69.11 17.61
CA GLY A 668 26.39 69.80 16.73
C GLY A 668 26.70 69.73 15.25
N GLY A 669 27.63 68.85 14.84
CA GLY A 669 27.93 68.53 13.42
C GLY A 669 28.10 67.03 13.19
N GLU A 670 27.57 66.56 12.06
CA GLU A 670 27.84 65.18 11.58
C GLU A 670 29.18 65.18 10.82
N SER A 671 30.08 64.31 11.20
CA SER A 671 31.28 64.01 10.43
C SER A 671 31.18 62.58 9.92
N THR A 672 31.28 62.42 8.60
CA THR A 672 31.27 61.07 7.97
C THR A 672 32.53 60.92 7.14
N TYR A 673 33.24 59.83 7.37
CA TYR A 673 34.41 59.41 6.62
C TYR A 673 34.16 58.07 5.96
N ASN A 674 34.51 57.97 4.64
CA ASN A 674 34.28 56.74 3.90
C ASN A 674 35.64 56.11 3.50
N TYR A 675 35.78 54.84 3.73
CA TYR A 675 36.98 54.02 3.39
C TYR A 675 36.57 52.89 2.45
N VAL A 676 36.94 53.02 1.18
CA VAL A 676 36.66 51.98 0.20
C VAL A 676 37.43 50.73 0.55
N LEU A 677 36.77 49.60 0.58
CA LEU A 677 37.35 48.30 0.89
C LEU A 677 37.92 47.62 -0.36
N ASP A 678 39.04 46.97 -0.22
CA ASP A 678 39.57 46.05 -1.22
C ASP A 678 38.79 44.70 -1.11
N MET A 679 38.17 44.28 -2.19
CA MET A 679 37.36 43.06 -2.25
C MET A 679 38.20 41.78 -2.04
N GLY A 680 39.53 41.85 -2.21
CA GLY A 680 40.46 40.74 -1.99
C GLY A 680 41.14 40.77 -0.63
N ALA A 681 40.92 41.81 0.19
CA ALA A 681 41.49 41.92 1.53
C ALA A 681 40.48 41.61 2.61
N SER A 682 40.92 41.28 3.79
CA SER A 682 40.12 41.01 4.99
C SER A 682 40.34 42.03 6.11
N THR A 683 41.21 43.04 5.89
CA THR A 683 41.52 44.05 6.88
C THR A 683 41.80 45.39 6.21
N ILE A 684 41.51 46.49 6.91
CA ILE A 684 41.90 47.83 6.55
C ILE A 684 42.31 48.58 7.81
N ASP A 685 43.39 49.37 7.71
CA ASP A 685 43.80 50.25 8.78
C ASP A 685 43.24 51.66 8.57
N ILE A 686 42.54 52.15 9.60
CA ILE A 686 41.99 53.51 9.64
C ILE A 686 42.92 54.34 10.53
N ASP A 687 43.46 55.42 9.96
CA ASP A 687 44.20 56.46 10.68
C ASP A 687 43.19 57.36 11.39
N LEU A 688 43.31 57.50 12.71
CA LEU A 688 42.45 58.33 13.55
C LEU A 688 43.07 59.67 13.92
N GLU A 689 44.26 60.00 13.33
CA GLU A 689 44.86 61.30 13.52
C GLU A 689 43.93 62.41 12.99
N GLY A 690 43.62 63.37 13.85
CA GLY A 690 42.67 64.42 13.54
C GLY A 690 41.19 64.12 13.85
N TYR A 691 40.89 62.91 14.28
CA TYR A 691 39.55 62.58 14.80
C TYR A 691 39.39 63.11 16.23
N PRO A 692 38.29 63.86 16.57
CA PRO A 692 38.01 64.22 17.94
C PRO A 692 37.83 63.01 18.84
N THR A 693 38.26 63.18 20.12
CA THR A 693 37.99 62.13 21.16
C THR A 693 36.49 61.90 21.30
N GLY A 694 36.09 60.60 21.31
CA GLY A 694 34.66 60.24 21.44
C GLY A 694 34.31 58.92 20.80
N TYR A 695 33.01 58.69 20.66
CA TYR A 695 32.47 57.44 20.05
C TYR A 695 32.11 57.69 18.60
N TYR A 696 32.42 56.69 17.79
CA TYR A 696 32.11 56.64 16.37
C TYR A 696 31.39 55.38 16.04
N THR A 697 30.45 55.43 15.12
CA THR A 697 29.87 54.24 14.52
C THR A 697 30.67 53.92 13.25
N VAL A 698 31.24 52.76 13.20
CA VAL A 698 31.86 52.17 12.01
C VAL A 698 30.83 51.26 11.38
N ALA A 699 30.28 51.67 10.25
CA ALA A 699 29.28 50.90 9.54
C ALA A 699 29.88 50.27 8.27
N LEU A 700 29.64 49.03 8.03
CA LEU A 700 29.96 48.33 6.77
C LEU A 700 28.80 48.55 5.79
N VAL A 701 29.09 49.20 4.68
CA VAL A 701 28.15 49.43 3.62
C VAL A 701 28.52 48.57 2.42
N CYS A 702 27.64 47.67 2.03
CA CYS A 702 27.79 46.81 0.87
C CYS A 702 26.68 47.12 -0.13
N ASP A 703 27.07 47.40 -1.38
CA ASP A 703 26.16 47.73 -2.49
C ASP A 703 25.14 48.85 -2.14
N GLY A 704 25.58 49.80 -1.29
CA GLY A 704 24.79 50.94 -0.86
C GLY A 704 23.87 50.71 0.35
N VAL A 705 23.91 49.53 0.95
CA VAL A 705 23.13 49.16 2.15
C VAL A 705 24.06 48.95 3.33
N ILE A 706 23.69 49.47 4.51
CA ILE A 706 24.40 49.17 5.77
C ILE A 706 24.07 47.74 6.17
N ILE A 707 25.09 46.90 6.23
CA ILE A 707 24.97 45.48 6.54
C ILE A 707 25.30 45.18 8.03
N ASP A 708 26.34 45.87 8.55
CA ASP A 708 26.79 45.72 9.92
C ASP A 708 27.32 47.02 10.46
N ALA A 709 27.35 47.18 11.77
CA ALA A 709 27.91 48.35 12.41
C ALA A 709 28.44 48.06 13.81
N GLN A 710 29.61 48.60 14.13
CA GLN A 710 30.28 48.48 15.44
C GLN A 710 30.67 49.85 15.98
N VAL A 711 30.82 49.94 17.30
CA VAL A 711 31.24 51.18 17.97
C VAL A 711 32.76 51.22 18.13
N LEU A 712 33.37 52.30 17.66
CA LEU A 712 34.77 52.62 17.90
C LEU A 712 34.85 53.74 18.92
N SER A 713 35.73 53.56 19.93
CA SER A 713 36.05 54.58 20.94
C SER A 713 37.41 55.18 20.62
N LYS A 714 37.47 56.48 20.27
CA LYS A 714 38.69 57.24 20.08
C LYS A 714 39.02 57.93 21.44
N LEU A 715 40.26 57.66 21.91
CA LEU A 715 40.80 58.25 23.15
C LEU A 715 41.26 59.69 22.99
#